data_3d79cdefe2e6a875ebbf918748aa3356
#
_entry.id   3d79cdefe2e6a875ebbf918748aa3356
#
_cell.length_a   1.000
_cell.length_b   1.000
_cell.length_c   1.000
_cell.angle_alpha   90.00
_cell.angle_beta   90.00
_cell.angle_gamma   90.00
#
_symmetry.space_group_name_H-M   'P 1'
#
loop_
_entity.id
_entity.type
_entity.pdbx_description
1 polymer ?
#
loop_
_entity_poly.entity_id
_entity_poly.type
_entity_poly.pdbx_seq_one_letter_code
_entity_poly.pdbx_strand_id
1 'polypeptide(L)'
;VPTRDKDARKRRDEARAARAAKAKSAPKKKKAPQAPKAPERPVAKVAEPPGKRTASARNPLFPIGVNYYPLEAETQSWDDWYDRDVASEFAAMAEARMSLVRIFISWKLFEPQVGQYSDDAEDRLSGIMDAARDNKLQLIVTFFADDRLAELLEVPWGKKRDARTDQYLLQRETSLIQRIVNKYRSDPVVFAWDLGNEAFLSGFKTQPQLEAWVDTMREAVREVDPDRPILFSVDPETMFRHTGVDPRDAIDKGEIAVSHATAAYRAYASEGPVISGPSTYVDGFLLHSAARDLPVLMDDIGMLSLDHSVAEESAHVRTVLYTGLMNRASGVLLRRFCDLDTERREPYFRDPFEVLVGLVDVDGEDKPVMNEVETFARVAAWVDFKEYTLVPERTAVLIPGERYEPLPNLAGLYDPRACLEAYMFAKEAQLPVSVAREEDEFGAFSVLVVPSAFNLTDETWERLASFVQSGGALIYSYGGGEAHPAVRDLFGVEFLGDGGAVDSLTCRVAQQDVLGTLEPFDSTLSLPHFALLGHGGGTVVATDAKGNPLLVANQHGQGRAVFIATPVERALAQGDPWAAPAEVKAMMQTVYGAVASAAGCGAQIECDIPEVEVALFNGEGDDIVLLLNHSPEAVTANLVFERAVASISDVRGGTPSQIGAVGLGVALEPNGAASLRIVYA
;
A
#
# COMPACT_ATOMS: atom_id res chain seq x y z
N VAL A 1 -28.63 14.94 32.90
CA VAL A 1 -27.20 15.21 32.93
C VAL A 1 -26.82 16.12 31.76
N PRO A 2 -27.15 17.46 31.80
CA PRO A 2 -26.80 18.38 30.72
C PRO A 2 -25.60 19.30 31.00
N THR A 3 -24.87 19.13 32.11
CA THR A 3 -23.87 20.11 32.55
C THR A 3 -22.42 19.78 32.14
N ARG A 4 -22.09 18.54 31.83
CA ARG A 4 -20.73 18.16 31.39
C ARG A 4 -20.44 18.56 29.94
N ASP A 5 -21.42 18.53 29.09
CA ASP A 5 -21.32 18.86 27.67
C ASP A 5 -21.00 20.36 27.44
N LYS A 6 -21.64 21.25 28.24
CA LYS A 6 -21.34 22.68 28.14
C LYS A 6 -19.95 23.08 28.65
N ASP A 7 -19.41 22.35 29.60
CA ASP A 7 -18.07 22.62 30.13
C ASP A 7 -16.97 22.08 29.21
N ALA A 8 -17.19 20.97 28.54
CA ALA A 8 -16.32 20.43 27.50
C ALA A 8 -16.27 21.37 26.29
N ARG A 9 -17.45 21.80 25.82
CA ARG A 9 -17.58 22.78 24.72
C ARG A 9 -16.88 24.12 25.05
N LYS A 10 -17.04 24.60 26.26
CA LYS A 10 -16.37 25.83 26.71
C LYS A 10 -14.83 25.69 26.74
N ARG A 11 -14.30 24.53 27.17
CA ARG A 11 -12.85 24.27 27.14
C ARG A 11 -12.31 24.20 25.71
N ARG A 12 -13.05 23.61 24.78
CA ARG A 12 -12.69 23.55 23.36
C ARG A 12 -12.68 24.96 22.74
N ASP A 13 -13.69 25.77 23.00
CA ASP A 13 -13.74 27.15 22.52
C ASP A 13 -12.60 27.99 23.09
N GLU A 14 -12.22 27.77 24.36
CA GLU A 14 -11.09 28.44 25.02
C GLU A 14 -9.73 27.98 24.44
N ALA A 15 -9.54 26.66 24.16
CA ALA A 15 -8.35 26.11 23.54
C ALA A 15 -8.22 26.60 22.08
N ARG A 16 -9.31 26.63 21.34
CA ARG A 16 -9.36 27.18 19.97
C ARG A 16 -9.06 28.69 19.92
N ALA A 17 -9.64 29.46 20.85
CA ALA A 17 -9.33 30.89 20.97
C ALA A 17 -7.83 31.10 21.32
N ALA A 18 -7.26 30.21 22.14
CA ALA A 18 -5.84 30.23 22.49
C ALA A 18 -4.95 29.90 21.28
N ARG A 19 -5.35 28.91 20.44
CA ARG A 19 -4.61 28.54 19.21
C ARG A 19 -4.67 29.69 18.19
N ALA A 20 -5.84 30.28 17.96
CA ALA A 20 -5.99 31.45 17.10
C ALA A 20 -5.23 32.69 17.61
N ALA A 21 -5.15 32.86 18.93
CA ALA A 21 -4.36 33.90 19.55
C ALA A 21 -2.84 33.64 19.45
N LYS A 22 -2.41 32.38 19.58
CA LYS A 22 -1.01 31.93 19.41
C LYS A 22 -0.53 32.12 17.97
N ALA A 23 -1.40 31.81 16.98
CA ALA A 23 -1.11 32.06 15.57
C ALA A 23 -0.98 33.57 15.24
N LYS A 24 -1.73 34.44 15.93
CA LYS A 24 -1.65 35.89 15.77
C LYS A 24 -0.57 36.58 16.60
N SER A 25 -0.01 35.88 17.63
CA SER A 25 0.96 36.43 18.59
C SER A 25 2.38 35.90 18.40
N ALA A 26 2.68 35.19 17.30
CA ALA A 26 4.05 34.77 17.01
C ALA A 26 4.98 36.00 17.01
N PRO A 27 5.97 36.09 17.95
CA PRO A 27 6.75 37.30 18.11
C PRO A 27 7.66 37.48 16.89
N LYS A 28 7.58 38.65 16.27
CA LYS A 28 8.62 39.12 15.34
C LYS A 28 9.97 39.01 16.07
N LYS A 29 10.82 38.08 15.65
CA LYS A 29 12.15 37.84 16.20
C LYS A 29 12.94 39.15 16.26
N LYS A 30 13.17 39.69 17.43
CA LYS A 30 14.16 40.76 17.68
C LYS A 30 15.55 40.16 17.44
N LYS A 31 16.37 40.84 16.62
CA LYS A 31 17.77 40.49 16.38
C LYS A 31 18.53 40.44 17.71
N ALA A 32 19.10 39.30 18.01
CA ALA A 32 20.08 39.16 19.09
C ALA A 32 21.44 39.73 18.65
N PRO A 33 22.28 40.21 19.60
CA PRO A 33 23.60 40.77 19.28
C PRO A 33 24.55 39.70 18.74
N GLN A 34 25.36 40.06 17.73
CA GLN A 34 26.31 39.20 17.08
C GLN A 34 27.45 38.82 18.03
N ALA A 35 27.70 37.51 18.21
CA ALA A 35 28.92 36.96 18.75
C ALA A 35 30.03 36.91 17.66
N PRO A 36 31.34 36.93 18.01
CA PRO A 36 32.40 37.05 17.05
C PRO A 36 32.55 35.82 16.15
N LYS A 37 32.79 36.05 14.87
CA LYS A 37 32.91 35.05 13.79
C LYS A 37 34.13 34.13 14.03
N ALA A 38 33.84 32.82 14.05
CA ALA A 38 34.83 31.78 13.81
C ALA A 38 35.07 31.61 12.29
N PRO A 39 36.21 31.10 11.82
CA PRO A 39 36.53 31.04 10.41
C PRO A 39 35.61 30.08 9.66
N GLU A 40 35.04 30.56 8.57
CA GLU A 40 34.12 29.84 7.70
C GLU A 40 34.82 28.65 7.01
N ARG A 41 34.39 27.44 7.35
CA ARG A 41 34.54 26.29 6.42
C ARG A 41 33.50 26.44 5.30
N PRO A 42 33.82 26.08 4.06
CA PRO A 42 32.85 26.16 2.99
C PRO A 42 31.69 25.23 3.29
N VAL A 43 30.53 25.78 3.64
CA VAL A 43 29.25 25.06 3.73
C VAL A 43 28.81 24.80 2.33
N ALA A 44 28.73 23.54 1.93
CA ALA A 44 28.02 23.16 0.73
C ALA A 44 26.63 23.80 0.80
N LYS A 45 26.27 24.56 -0.24
CA LYS A 45 24.94 25.17 -0.32
C LYS A 45 23.91 24.04 -0.28
N VAL A 46 23.18 23.96 0.84
CA VAL A 46 21.92 23.22 0.85
C VAL A 46 21.07 23.83 -0.25
N ALA A 47 20.78 23.06 -1.27
CA ALA A 47 19.85 23.49 -2.31
C ALA A 47 18.55 23.90 -1.61
N GLU A 48 18.13 25.14 -1.82
CA GLU A 48 16.81 25.56 -1.40
C GLU A 48 15.81 24.59 -2.02
N PRO A 49 14.76 24.15 -1.29
CA PRO A 49 13.69 23.35 -1.88
C PRO A 49 13.19 24.09 -3.11
N PRO A 50 12.96 23.41 -4.23
CA PRO A 50 12.59 24.02 -5.49
C PRO A 50 11.48 25.02 -5.26
N GLY A 51 11.68 26.25 -5.79
CA GLY A 51 10.88 27.43 -5.48
C GLY A 51 9.39 27.15 -5.61
N LYS A 52 8.60 27.84 -4.78
CA LYS A 52 7.13 27.74 -4.63
C LYS A 52 6.47 27.17 -5.87
N ARG A 53 6.24 25.86 -5.89
CA ARG A 53 5.42 25.22 -6.91
C ARG A 53 4.03 25.79 -6.74
N THR A 54 3.59 26.58 -7.69
CA THR A 54 2.16 26.81 -7.88
C THR A 54 1.59 25.43 -8.17
N ALA A 55 0.75 24.94 -7.24
CA ALA A 55 0.03 23.70 -7.45
C ALA A 55 -0.64 23.79 -8.82
N SER A 56 -0.11 23.02 -9.77
CA SER A 56 -0.81 22.79 -11.02
C SER A 56 -2.09 22.07 -10.65
N ALA A 57 -3.23 22.65 -10.96
CA ALA A 57 -4.54 22.19 -10.54
C ALA A 57 -4.91 20.78 -11.06
N ARG A 58 -4.03 20.03 -11.70
CA ARG A 58 -4.36 18.78 -12.38
C ARG A 58 -3.42 17.61 -12.16
N ASN A 59 -2.40 17.71 -11.31
CA ASN A 59 -1.65 16.53 -10.82
C ASN A 59 -0.55 16.95 -9.83
N PRO A 60 -0.78 16.99 -8.52
CA PRO A 60 0.32 17.00 -7.57
C PRO A 60 1.08 15.69 -7.75
N LEU A 61 2.39 15.73 -7.89
CA LEU A 61 3.22 14.55 -8.21
C LEU A 61 3.15 13.44 -7.15
N PHE A 62 2.80 13.77 -5.92
CA PHE A 62 2.51 12.84 -4.82
C PHE A 62 1.64 13.57 -3.79
N PRO A 63 0.30 13.56 -3.92
CA PRO A 63 -0.60 14.17 -2.96
C PRO A 63 -0.55 13.43 -1.62
N ILE A 64 -0.51 14.19 -0.55
CA ILE A 64 -0.70 13.72 0.81
C ILE A 64 -2.00 14.33 1.28
N GLY A 65 -2.90 13.50 1.76
CA GLY A 65 -4.23 13.96 2.16
C GLY A 65 -4.81 13.17 3.31
N VAL A 66 -6.11 13.38 3.50
CA VAL A 66 -6.83 12.80 4.64
C VAL A 66 -8.30 12.60 4.29
N ASN A 67 -8.92 11.55 4.83
CA ASN A 67 -10.36 11.41 4.88
C ASN A 67 -10.93 12.38 5.92
N TYR A 68 -11.90 13.17 5.52
CA TYR A 68 -12.35 14.29 6.32
C TYR A 68 -13.77 14.13 6.83
N TYR A 69 -13.88 14.20 8.14
CA TYR A 69 -15.10 14.35 8.90
C TYR A 69 -14.87 15.48 9.90
N PRO A 70 -15.72 16.54 9.93
CA PRO A 70 -15.54 17.65 10.87
C PRO A 70 -15.54 17.17 12.32
N LEU A 71 -14.66 17.74 13.15
CA LEU A 71 -14.43 17.35 14.53
C LEU A 71 -15.71 17.29 15.39
N GLU A 72 -16.63 18.22 15.23
CA GLU A 72 -17.85 18.29 16.05
C GLU A 72 -19.06 17.58 15.44
N ALA A 73 -18.99 17.25 14.15
CA ALA A 73 -20.14 16.76 13.41
C ALA A 73 -20.04 15.28 13.05
N GLU A 74 -18.84 14.70 13.11
CA GLU A 74 -18.55 13.28 12.91
C GLU A 74 -19.18 12.72 11.60
N THR A 75 -19.76 11.54 11.65
CA THR A 75 -20.51 10.95 10.54
C THR A 75 -21.85 11.61 10.29
N GLN A 76 -22.33 12.41 11.25
CA GLN A 76 -23.45 13.32 11.07
C GLN A 76 -22.99 14.71 10.64
N SER A 77 -21.82 14.80 10.00
CA SER A 77 -21.17 16.05 9.58
C SER A 77 -22.09 17.01 8.84
N TRP A 78 -23.03 16.45 8.09
CA TRP A 78 -23.99 17.24 7.36
C TRP A 78 -25.21 17.68 8.18
N ASP A 79 -25.48 17.05 9.32
CA ASP A 79 -26.59 17.42 10.22
C ASP A 79 -26.19 18.54 11.20
N ASP A 80 -24.97 18.39 11.81
CA ASP A 80 -24.44 19.33 12.82
C ASP A 80 -23.26 20.14 12.24
N TRP A 81 -23.53 20.91 11.20
CA TRP A 81 -22.53 21.65 10.44
C TRP A 81 -22.09 22.98 11.09
N TYR A 82 -20.78 23.19 11.16
CA TYR A 82 -20.17 24.45 11.61
C TYR A 82 -19.12 24.98 10.63
N ASP A 83 -19.41 26.00 9.85
CA ASP A 83 -18.52 26.59 8.83
C ASP A 83 -17.15 27.00 9.39
N ARG A 84 -17.10 27.43 10.64
CA ARG A 84 -15.83 27.85 11.26
C ARG A 84 -14.86 26.71 11.46
N ASP A 85 -15.34 25.50 11.69
CA ASP A 85 -14.54 24.34 11.97
C ASP A 85 -13.87 23.87 10.69
N VAL A 86 -14.62 23.73 9.62
CA VAL A 86 -14.11 23.37 8.30
C VAL A 86 -12.98 24.29 7.86
N ALA A 87 -13.16 25.61 7.95
CA ALA A 87 -12.14 26.56 7.54
C ALA A 87 -10.86 26.47 8.39
N SER A 88 -11.00 26.26 9.72
CA SER A 88 -9.84 26.13 10.62
C SER A 88 -9.09 24.82 10.45
N GLU A 89 -9.82 23.71 10.23
CA GLU A 89 -9.23 22.38 10.03
C GLU A 89 -8.54 22.29 8.68
N PHE A 90 -9.12 22.86 7.62
CA PHE A 90 -8.46 22.93 6.30
C PHE A 90 -7.20 23.79 6.34
N ALA A 91 -7.19 24.89 7.11
CA ALA A 91 -5.98 25.67 7.32
C ALA A 91 -4.90 24.86 8.05
N ALA A 92 -5.27 24.07 9.07
CA ALA A 92 -4.33 23.20 9.78
C ALA A 92 -3.79 22.08 8.88
N MET A 93 -4.63 21.46 8.03
CA MET A 93 -4.19 20.49 7.03
C MET A 93 -3.16 21.09 6.05
N ALA A 94 -3.42 22.32 5.57
CA ALA A 94 -2.49 23.01 4.69
C ALA A 94 -1.18 23.40 5.39
N GLU A 95 -1.21 23.77 6.67
CA GLU A 95 -0.01 23.99 7.50
C GLU A 95 0.81 22.72 7.66
N ALA A 96 0.15 21.56 7.82
CA ALA A 96 0.75 20.24 7.86
C ALA A 96 1.24 19.74 6.47
N ARG A 97 1.18 20.58 5.44
CA ARG A 97 1.61 20.32 4.05
C ARG A 97 0.76 19.27 3.31
N MET A 98 -0.45 19.03 3.75
CA MET A 98 -1.41 18.25 2.99
C MET A 98 -1.86 19.02 1.77
N SER A 99 -2.23 18.30 0.72
CA SER A 99 -2.68 18.87 -0.55
C SER A 99 -4.02 18.32 -1.01
N LEU A 100 -4.52 17.27 -0.38
CA LEU A 100 -5.70 16.52 -0.79
C LEU A 100 -6.61 16.23 0.41
N VAL A 101 -7.91 16.33 0.21
CA VAL A 101 -8.92 15.99 1.23
C VAL A 101 -10.02 15.17 0.56
N ARG A 102 -10.35 14.00 1.11
CA ARG A 102 -11.48 13.19 0.65
C ARG A 102 -12.70 13.49 1.52
N ILE A 103 -13.81 13.85 0.89
CA ILE A 103 -15.08 14.16 1.54
C ILE A 103 -16.16 13.19 1.06
N PHE A 104 -17.17 12.97 1.90
CA PHE A 104 -18.23 11.99 1.67
C PHE A 104 -19.58 12.69 1.57
N ILE A 105 -20.34 12.42 0.52
CA ILE A 105 -21.66 12.99 0.29
C ILE A 105 -22.72 12.20 1.06
N SER A 106 -23.55 12.87 1.84
CA SER A 106 -24.70 12.25 2.48
C SER A 106 -25.93 12.32 1.58
N TRP A 107 -26.27 11.21 0.92
CA TRP A 107 -27.40 11.18 -0.01
C TRP A 107 -28.72 11.60 0.64
N LYS A 108 -29.00 11.12 1.86
CA LYS A 108 -30.23 11.47 2.62
C LYS A 108 -30.40 12.96 2.83
N LEU A 109 -29.31 13.70 2.99
CA LEU A 109 -29.34 15.14 3.23
C LEU A 109 -29.37 15.95 1.94
N PHE A 110 -28.72 15.48 0.89
CA PHE A 110 -28.80 16.10 -0.44
C PHE A 110 -30.17 15.90 -1.09
N GLU A 111 -30.82 14.74 -0.87
CA GLU A 111 -32.14 14.42 -1.40
C GLU A 111 -33.08 13.90 -0.28
N PRO A 112 -33.54 14.76 0.64
CA PRO A 112 -34.39 14.37 1.78
C PRO A 112 -35.75 13.83 1.35
N GLN A 113 -36.24 14.22 0.17
CA GLN A 113 -37.43 13.70 -0.47
C GLN A 113 -37.11 13.48 -1.96
N VAL A 114 -37.77 12.51 -2.55
CA VAL A 114 -37.57 12.16 -3.95
C VAL A 114 -37.65 13.38 -4.87
N GLY A 115 -36.56 13.66 -5.58
CA GLY A 115 -36.47 14.78 -6.53
C GLY A 115 -36.43 16.17 -5.90
N GLN A 116 -36.39 16.27 -4.56
CA GLN A 116 -36.23 17.53 -3.84
C GLN A 116 -34.83 17.57 -3.23
N TYR A 117 -33.99 18.40 -3.81
CA TYR A 117 -32.64 18.61 -3.32
C TYR A 117 -32.60 19.73 -2.29
N SER A 118 -31.73 19.58 -1.30
CA SER A 118 -31.55 20.50 -0.19
C SER A 118 -30.58 21.61 -0.57
N ASP A 119 -31.08 22.87 -0.55
CA ASP A 119 -30.24 24.05 -0.73
C ASP A 119 -29.18 24.15 0.40
N ASP A 120 -29.55 23.81 1.65
CA ASP A 120 -28.62 23.81 2.79
C ASP A 120 -27.45 22.86 2.59
N ALA A 121 -27.68 21.62 2.08
CA ALA A 121 -26.62 20.67 1.80
C ALA A 121 -25.71 21.16 0.67
N GLU A 122 -26.29 21.78 -0.35
CA GLU A 122 -25.51 22.37 -1.45
C GLU A 122 -24.71 23.60 -1.02
N ASP A 123 -25.23 24.41 -0.11
CA ASP A 123 -24.50 25.56 0.45
C ASP A 123 -23.33 25.11 1.33
N ARG A 124 -23.51 24.04 2.14
CA ARG A 124 -22.43 23.42 2.92
C ARG A 124 -21.34 22.86 2.01
N LEU A 125 -21.69 22.14 0.95
CA LEU A 125 -20.71 21.66 -0.03
C LEU A 125 -19.97 22.84 -0.70
N SER A 126 -20.66 23.93 -0.98
CA SER A 126 -20.02 25.14 -1.51
C SER A 126 -19.04 25.74 -0.50
N GLY A 127 -19.38 25.75 0.78
CA GLY A 127 -18.48 26.16 1.87
C GLY A 127 -17.21 25.30 1.97
N ILE A 128 -17.33 23.96 1.79
CA ILE A 128 -16.17 23.06 1.72
C ILE A 128 -15.28 23.43 0.52
N MET A 129 -15.88 23.61 -0.67
CA MET A 129 -15.13 23.99 -1.88
C MET A 129 -14.40 25.33 -1.69
N ASP A 130 -15.02 26.30 -1.03
CA ASP A 130 -14.40 27.60 -0.72
C ASP A 130 -13.24 27.44 0.27
N ALA A 131 -13.44 26.69 1.35
CA ALA A 131 -12.38 26.40 2.33
C ALA A 131 -11.18 25.70 1.70
N ALA A 132 -11.42 24.73 0.82
CA ALA A 132 -10.35 24.04 0.08
C ALA A 132 -9.61 25.02 -0.85
N ARG A 133 -10.33 25.88 -1.56
CA ARG A 133 -9.75 26.87 -2.47
C ARG A 133 -8.88 27.88 -1.71
N ASP A 134 -9.38 28.39 -0.59
CA ASP A 134 -8.68 29.39 0.24
C ASP A 134 -7.37 28.83 0.82
N ASN A 135 -7.34 27.51 1.10
CA ASN A 135 -6.19 26.80 1.65
C ASN A 135 -5.36 26.05 0.58
N LYS A 136 -5.71 26.16 -0.72
CA LYS A 136 -5.04 25.51 -1.84
C LYS A 136 -5.01 23.97 -1.75
N LEU A 137 -6.01 23.41 -1.11
CA LEU A 137 -6.28 21.98 -1.06
C LEU A 137 -7.11 21.57 -2.27
N GLN A 138 -7.00 20.32 -2.66
CA GLN A 138 -7.87 19.69 -3.65
C GLN A 138 -8.81 18.69 -2.96
N LEU A 139 -9.93 18.36 -3.60
CA LEU A 139 -10.95 17.50 -3.04
C LEU A 139 -11.17 16.25 -3.89
N ILE A 140 -11.25 15.10 -3.24
CA ILE A 140 -11.93 13.91 -3.74
C ILE A 140 -13.36 13.95 -3.19
N VAL A 141 -14.34 13.84 -4.07
CA VAL A 141 -15.76 13.84 -3.69
C VAL A 141 -16.30 12.43 -3.86
N THR A 142 -16.55 11.76 -2.73
CA THR A 142 -17.09 10.39 -2.68
C THR A 142 -18.61 10.43 -2.60
N PHE A 143 -19.30 9.76 -3.55
CA PHE A 143 -20.76 9.80 -3.64
C PHE A 143 -21.44 8.76 -2.74
N PHE A 144 -21.00 7.51 -2.81
CA PHE A 144 -21.67 6.42 -2.09
C PHE A 144 -20.69 5.74 -1.15
N ALA A 145 -20.94 5.91 0.12
CA ALA A 145 -20.20 5.24 1.18
C ALA A 145 -21.16 4.35 1.97
N ASP A 146 -20.84 3.08 2.07
CA ASP A 146 -21.57 2.12 2.86
C ASP A 146 -20.53 1.40 3.72
N ASP A 147 -20.43 1.80 4.92
CA ASP A 147 -19.65 1.11 5.93
C ASP A 147 -20.32 1.30 7.29
N ARG A 148 -19.54 1.42 8.32
CA ARG A 148 -20.00 1.85 9.65
C ARG A 148 -20.62 3.24 9.66
N LEU A 149 -20.46 3.95 8.53
CA LEU A 149 -21.11 5.23 8.20
C LEU A 149 -22.42 5.04 7.43
N ALA A 150 -23.07 3.89 7.54
CA ALA A 150 -24.27 3.48 6.79
C ALA A 150 -25.36 4.57 6.71
N GLU A 151 -25.37 5.48 7.65
CA GLU A 151 -26.29 6.62 7.62
C GLU A 151 -26.11 7.58 6.42
N LEU A 152 -24.94 7.57 5.76
CA LEU A 152 -24.70 8.42 4.58
C LEU A 152 -25.46 7.93 3.35
N LEU A 153 -25.66 6.62 3.23
CA LEU A 153 -26.31 5.99 2.08
C LEU A 153 -27.83 5.88 2.25
N GLU A 154 -28.33 5.75 3.48
CA GLU A 154 -29.76 5.54 3.72
C GLU A 154 -30.61 6.75 3.37
N VAL A 155 -31.50 6.59 2.39
CA VAL A 155 -32.49 7.59 2.07
C VAL A 155 -33.85 7.23 2.66
N PRO A 156 -34.52 8.15 3.42
CA PRO A 156 -35.77 7.85 4.13
C PRO A 156 -36.91 7.34 3.24
N TRP A 157 -36.87 7.72 1.98
CA TRP A 157 -37.86 7.33 0.96
C TRP A 157 -37.49 6.06 0.20
N GLY A 158 -36.26 5.54 0.36
CA GLY A 158 -35.76 4.31 -0.34
C GLY A 158 -36.47 3.01 0.06
N LYS A 159 -37.01 2.93 1.29
CA LYS A 159 -37.89 1.85 1.78
C LYS A 159 -37.42 0.43 1.48
N LYS A 160 -36.31 -0.01 2.02
CA LYS A 160 -35.81 -1.39 1.86
C LYS A 160 -35.39 -1.77 0.43
N ARG A 161 -35.17 -0.82 -0.45
CA ARG A 161 -34.57 -1.04 -1.76
C ARG A 161 -33.06 -1.12 -1.60
N ASP A 162 -32.44 -1.96 -2.41
CA ASP A 162 -31.00 -2.06 -2.46
C ASP A 162 -30.43 -1.02 -3.44
N ALA A 163 -29.64 -0.10 -2.95
CA ALA A 163 -29.00 0.95 -3.74
C ALA A 163 -28.13 0.39 -4.87
N ARG A 164 -27.60 -0.80 -4.70
CA ARG A 164 -26.72 -1.45 -5.69
C ARG A 164 -27.45 -2.00 -6.92
N THR A 165 -28.75 -2.30 -6.81
CA THR A 165 -29.46 -3.08 -7.84
C THR A 165 -30.85 -2.58 -8.20
N ASP A 166 -31.50 -1.77 -7.37
CA ASP A 166 -32.85 -1.28 -7.63
C ASP A 166 -32.83 -0.16 -8.68
N GLN A 167 -33.46 -0.42 -9.82
CA GLN A 167 -33.48 0.49 -10.99
C GLN A 167 -33.97 1.91 -10.69
N TYR A 168 -34.89 2.01 -9.74
CA TYR A 168 -35.38 3.34 -9.34
C TYR A 168 -34.32 4.12 -8.53
N LEU A 169 -33.60 3.43 -7.63
CA LEU A 169 -32.50 4.05 -6.89
C LEU A 169 -31.34 4.40 -7.82
N LEU A 170 -30.98 3.51 -8.75
CA LEU A 170 -29.93 3.79 -9.73
C LEU A 170 -30.19 5.07 -10.54
N GLN A 171 -31.47 5.32 -10.94
CA GLN A 171 -31.83 6.57 -11.60
C GLN A 171 -31.67 7.80 -10.68
N ARG A 172 -31.92 7.63 -9.39
CA ARG A 172 -31.75 8.71 -8.43
C ARG A 172 -30.28 9.00 -8.13
N GLU A 173 -29.47 7.94 -8.01
CA GLU A 173 -28.02 8.04 -7.88
C GLU A 173 -27.40 8.76 -9.08
N THR A 174 -27.74 8.36 -10.30
CA THR A 174 -27.36 9.06 -11.53
C THR A 174 -27.74 10.55 -11.48
N SER A 175 -28.97 10.87 -11.02
CA SER A 175 -29.41 12.28 -10.92
C SER A 175 -28.63 13.08 -9.90
N LEU A 176 -28.27 12.48 -8.77
CA LEU A 176 -27.43 13.11 -7.73
C LEU A 176 -26.03 13.40 -8.25
N ILE A 177 -25.39 12.38 -8.85
CA ILE A 177 -24.06 12.51 -9.47
C ILE A 177 -24.08 13.65 -10.49
N GLN A 178 -24.97 13.59 -11.49
CA GLN A 178 -25.02 14.61 -12.54
C GLN A 178 -25.24 16.00 -12.00
N ARG A 179 -26.05 16.15 -10.94
CA ARG A 179 -26.31 17.45 -10.30
C ARG A 179 -25.04 18.03 -9.68
N ILE A 180 -24.32 17.25 -8.88
CA ILE A 180 -23.10 17.70 -8.19
C ILE A 180 -21.97 17.89 -9.20
N VAL A 181 -21.73 16.93 -10.07
CA VAL A 181 -20.68 17.00 -11.09
C VAL A 181 -20.90 18.20 -11.99
N ASN A 182 -22.12 18.46 -12.48
CA ASN A 182 -22.40 19.61 -13.35
C ASN A 182 -22.11 20.96 -12.65
N LYS A 183 -22.36 21.05 -11.35
CA LYS A 183 -22.10 22.27 -10.57
C LYS A 183 -20.59 22.55 -10.46
N TYR A 184 -19.75 21.52 -10.30
CA TYR A 184 -18.34 21.65 -9.98
C TYR A 184 -17.36 21.14 -11.06
N ARG A 185 -17.83 20.66 -12.23
CA ARG A 185 -16.99 20.11 -13.31
C ARG A 185 -15.84 21.03 -13.75
N SER A 186 -16.03 22.33 -13.68
CA SER A 186 -15.02 23.33 -14.05
C SER A 186 -14.20 23.85 -12.87
N ASP A 187 -14.48 23.39 -11.66
CA ASP A 187 -13.78 23.84 -10.46
C ASP A 187 -12.45 23.09 -10.32
N PRO A 188 -11.30 23.79 -10.32
CA PRO A 188 -10.00 23.16 -10.16
C PRO A 188 -9.75 22.57 -8.76
N VAL A 189 -10.59 22.89 -7.78
CA VAL A 189 -10.52 22.33 -6.43
C VAL A 189 -10.84 20.84 -6.46
N VAL A 190 -11.75 20.37 -7.32
CA VAL A 190 -12.05 18.94 -7.43
C VAL A 190 -10.93 18.21 -8.15
N PHE A 191 -10.25 17.33 -7.42
CA PHE A 191 -9.20 16.46 -7.94
C PHE A 191 -9.80 15.29 -8.73
N ALA A 192 -10.76 14.60 -8.11
CA ALA A 192 -11.39 13.41 -8.68
C ALA A 192 -12.81 13.20 -8.14
N TRP A 193 -13.59 12.43 -8.88
CA TRP A 193 -14.89 11.91 -8.46
C TRP A 193 -14.69 10.47 -7.99
N ASP A 194 -15.22 10.13 -6.83
CA ASP A 194 -15.17 8.80 -6.29
C ASP A 194 -16.59 8.22 -6.21
N LEU A 195 -16.82 7.13 -6.94
CA LEU A 195 -18.16 6.56 -7.07
C LEU A 195 -18.64 5.93 -5.77
N GLY A 196 -17.74 5.28 -5.04
CA GLY A 196 -18.08 4.66 -3.78
C GLY A 196 -16.86 4.11 -3.05
N ASN A 197 -16.95 4.03 -1.72
CA ASN A 197 -15.88 3.43 -0.94
C ASN A 197 -15.89 1.89 -0.99
N GLU A 198 -14.85 1.28 -0.43
CA GLU A 198 -14.59 -0.17 -0.46
C GLU A 198 -15.78 -1.02 0.02
N ALA A 199 -16.37 -0.67 1.18
CA ALA A 199 -17.44 -1.44 1.78
C ALA A 199 -18.72 -1.40 0.94
N PHE A 200 -18.97 -0.30 0.24
CA PHE A 200 -20.07 -0.23 -0.71
C PHE A 200 -19.82 -1.14 -1.92
N LEU A 201 -18.62 -1.09 -2.51
CA LEU A 201 -18.25 -1.85 -3.69
C LEU A 201 -18.17 -3.36 -3.40
N SER A 202 -17.65 -3.77 -2.26
CA SER A 202 -17.60 -5.17 -1.84
C SER A 202 -18.97 -5.76 -1.43
N GLY A 203 -19.98 -4.92 -1.23
CA GLY A 203 -21.35 -5.32 -0.89
C GLY A 203 -22.17 -5.92 -2.05
N PHE A 204 -21.68 -5.90 -3.29
CA PHE A 204 -22.31 -6.54 -4.43
C PHE A 204 -22.26 -8.07 -4.32
N LYS A 205 -23.30 -8.75 -4.83
CA LYS A 205 -23.41 -10.21 -4.72
C LYS A 205 -22.79 -10.96 -5.88
N THR A 206 -22.65 -10.31 -7.02
CA THR A 206 -22.09 -10.91 -8.24
C THR A 206 -21.31 -9.85 -9.04
N GLN A 207 -20.27 -10.28 -9.74
CA GLN A 207 -19.46 -9.43 -10.60
C GLN A 207 -20.29 -8.65 -11.64
N PRO A 208 -21.24 -9.25 -12.39
CA PRO A 208 -22.06 -8.49 -13.32
C PRO A 208 -22.95 -7.41 -12.69
N GLN A 209 -23.32 -7.56 -11.40
CA GLN A 209 -24.05 -6.50 -10.69
C GLN A 209 -23.15 -5.30 -10.40
N LEU A 210 -21.91 -5.55 -9.94
CA LEU A 210 -20.93 -4.51 -9.72
C LEU A 210 -20.63 -3.75 -11.03
N GLU A 211 -20.29 -4.48 -12.09
CA GLU A 211 -19.96 -3.88 -13.39
C GLU A 211 -21.10 -3.03 -13.94
N ALA A 212 -22.34 -3.53 -13.91
CA ALA A 212 -23.51 -2.79 -14.39
C ALA A 212 -23.76 -1.50 -13.58
N TRP A 213 -23.52 -1.52 -12.25
CA TRP A 213 -23.63 -0.34 -11.41
C TRP A 213 -22.51 0.64 -11.73
N VAL A 214 -21.27 0.16 -11.76
CA VAL A 214 -20.09 0.97 -12.04
C VAL A 214 -20.22 1.66 -13.40
N ASP A 215 -20.59 0.93 -14.44
CA ASP A 215 -20.77 1.50 -15.79
C ASP A 215 -21.85 2.58 -15.81
N THR A 216 -22.98 2.35 -15.12
CA THR A 216 -24.04 3.34 -15.00
C THR A 216 -23.57 4.63 -14.31
N MET A 217 -22.83 4.52 -13.21
CA MET A 217 -22.36 5.68 -12.44
C MET A 217 -21.19 6.37 -13.13
N ARG A 218 -20.29 5.60 -13.74
CA ARG A 218 -19.20 6.11 -14.58
C ARG A 218 -19.76 6.94 -15.74
N GLU A 219 -20.77 6.42 -16.44
CA GLU A 219 -21.42 7.11 -17.55
C GLU A 219 -22.07 8.41 -17.08
N ALA A 220 -22.73 8.40 -15.89
CA ALA A 220 -23.31 9.60 -15.29
C ALA A 220 -22.29 10.71 -15.02
N VAL A 221 -21.07 10.35 -14.61
CA VAL A 221 -19.96 11.30 -14.44
C VAL A 221 -19.43 11.76 -15.81
N ARG A 222 -19.11 10.81 -16.72
CA ARG A 222 -18.44 11.08 -18.00
C ARG A 222 -19.27 11.92 -18.98
N GLU A 223 -20.59 11.82 -18.92
CA GLU A 223 -21.50 12.68 -19.71
C GLU A 223 -21.36 14.16 -19.35
N VAL A 224 -20.93 14.45 -18.11
CA VAL A 224 -20.86 15.83 -17.58
C VAL A 224 -19.42 16.32 -17.45
N ASP A 225 -18.49 15.46 -16.99
CA ASP A 225 -17.07 15.74 -16.78
C ASP A 225 -16.22 14.59 -17.37
N PRO A 226 -15.90 14.61 -18.67
CA PRO A 226 -15.28 13.50 -19.38
C PRO A 226 -13.81 13.30 -19.01
N ASP A 227 -13.12 14.31 -18.50
CA ASP A 227 -11.66 14.32 -18.38
C ASP A 227 -11.15 14.09 -16.96
N ARG A 228 -11.98 14.34 -15.93
CA ARG A 228 -11.54 14.25 -14.53
C ARG A 228 -11.40 12.80 -14.11
N PRO A 229 -10.35 12.43 -13.33
CA PRO A 229 -10.19 11.07 -12.83
C PRO A 229 -11.41 10.59 -12.03
N ILE A 230 -11.73 9.31 -12.16
CA ILE A 230 -12.69 8.59 -11.32
C ILE A 230 -11.88 7.65 -10.42
N LEU A 231 -12.26 7.55 -9.16
CA LEU A 231 -11.64 6.67 -8.19
C LEU A 231 -12.48 5.42 -7.97
N PHE A 232 -11.77 4.30 -7.73
CA PHE A 232 -12.34 3.01 -7.36
C PHE A 232 -11.60 2.43 -6.16
N SER A 233 -12.31 2.22 -5.09
CA SER A 233 -11.79 1.54 -3.91
C SER A 233 -11.73 0.04 -4.11
N VAL A 234 -10.59 -0.55 -3.73
CA VAL A 234 -10.36 -2.00 -3.74
C VAL A 234 -10.26 -2.46 -2.30
N ASP A 235 -11.22 -3.28 -1.87
CA ASP A 235 -11.23 -3.86 -0.53
C ASP A 235 -10.07 -4.84 -0.37
N PRO A 236 -9.19 -4.67 0.64
CA PRO A 236 -8.13 -5.63 0.94
C PRO A 236 -8.65 -7.06 1.17
N GLU A 237 -9.87 -7.22 1.70
CA GLU A 237 -10.46 -8.54 1.92
C GLU A 237 -10.70 -9.31 0.62
N THR A 238 -10.93 -8.62 -0.50
CA THR A 238 -11.09 -9.29 -1.81
C THR A 238 -9.83 -10.03 -2.24
N MET A 239 -8.66 -9.60 -1.74
CA MET A 239 -7.39 -10.30 -1.98
C MET A 239 -7.23 -11.58 -1.17
N PHE A 240 -7.83 -11.63 0.02
CA PHE A 240 -7.65 -12.72 0.98
C PHE A 240 -8.89 -13.59 1.17
N ARG A 241 -10.01 -13.21 0.58
CA ARG A 241 -11.29 -13.95 0.62
C ARG A 241 -11.90 -14.04 -0.77
N HIS A 242 -12.42 -15.22 -1.10
CA HIS A 242 -13.21 -15.41 -2.33
C HIS A 242 -14.62 -14.83 -2.11
N THR A 243 -14.80 -13.57 -2.48
CA THR A 243 -16.11 -12.91 -2.39
C THR A 243 -16.99 -13.15 -3.60
N GLY A 244 -16.42 -13.65 -4.70
CA GLY A 244 -17.08 -13.77 -6.00
C GLY A 244 -17.29 -12.43 -6.72
N VAL A 245 -16.74 -11.35 -6.17
CA VAL A 245 -16.77 -9.98 -6.72
C VAL A 245 -15.39 -9.37 -6.56
N ASP A 246 -14.79 -8.92 -7.66
CA ASP A 246 -13.51 -8.23 -7.68
C ASP A 246 -13.68 -6.81 -8.25
N PRO A 247 -13.59 -5.77 -7.42
CA PRO A 247 -13.70 -4.39 -7.88
C PRO A 247 -12.65 -4.01 -8.92
N ARG A 248 -11.47 -4.67 -8.91
CA ARG A 248 -10.38 -4.39 -9.87
C ARG A 248 -10.77 -4.66 -11.32
N ASP A 249 -11.68 -5.60 -11.54
CA ASP A 249 -12.15 -5.95 -12.89
C ASP A 249 -13.06 -4.87 -13.49
N ALA A 250 -13.60 -3.98 -12.65
CA ALA A 250 -14.46 -2.88 -13.09
C ALA A 250 -13.69 -1.57 -13.35
N ILE A 251 -12.36 -1.53 -13.13
CA ILE A 251 -11.55 -0.31 -13.28
C ILE A 251 -11.10 -0.13 -14.73
N ASP A 252 -11.36 1.03 -15.30
CA ASP A 252 -10.98 1.38 -16.67
C ASP A 252 -9.65 2.16 -16.74
N LYS A 253 -9.05 2.19 -17.95
CA LYS A 253 -7.87 3.02 -18.22
C LYS A 253 -8.17 4.51 -18.01
N GLY A 254 -7.29 5.18 -17.27
CA GLY A 254 -7.44 6.60 -16.93
C GLY A 254 -8.20 6.84 -15.63
N GLU A 255 -8.53 5.78 -14.90
CA GLU A 255 -9.05 5.80 -13.54
C GLU A 255 -7.94 5.60 -12.51
N ILE A 256 -8.25 5.78 -11.24
CA ILE A 256 -7.32 5.63 -10.12
C ILE A 256 -7.87 4.55 -9.19
N ALA A 257 -7.11 3.49 -8.98
CA ALA A 257 -7.43 2.52 -7.94
C ALA A 257 -7.12 3.11 -6.56
N VAL A 258 -7.88 2.70 -5.55
CA VAL A 258 -7.63 3.05 -4.15
C VAL A 258 -7.37 1.76 -3.38
N SER A 259 -6.19 1.63 -2.80
CA SER A 259 -5.80 0.50 -1.94
C SER A 259 -5.86 0.94 -0.48
N HIS A 260 -6.61 0.22 0.35
CA HIS A 260 -6.78 0.57 1.76
C HIS A 260 -5.71 -0.06 2.64
N ALA A 261 -5.03 0.75 3.45
CA ALA A 261 -3.88 0.41 4.28
C ALA A 261 -4.21 0.39 5.78
N THR A 262 -5.40 -0.10 6.15
CA THR A 262 -5.85 -0.12 7.55
C THR A 262 -5.35 -1.34 8.29
N ALA A 263 -4.48 -1.14 9.28
CA ALA A 263 -3.88 -2.21 10.07
C ALA A 263 -4.91 -3.14 10.75
N ALA A 264 -6.01 -2.59 11.25
CA ALA A 264 -7.00 -3.34 12.03
C ALA A 264 -7.82 -4.35 11.23
N TYR A 265 -7.95 -4.17 9.92
CA TYR A 265 -8.78 -5.04 9.07
C TYR A 265 -8.00 -6.12 8.34
N ARG A 266 -6.69 -6.21 8.57
CA ARG A 266 -5.86 -7.20 7.91
C ARG A 266 -5.93 -8.53 8.62
N ALA A 267 -6.13 -9.61 7.85
CA ALA A 267 -6.11 -10.97 8.38
C ALA A 267 -4.80 -11.30 9.12
N TYR A 268 -3.70 -10.65 8.74
CA TYR A 268 -2.40 -10.77 9.40
C TYR A 268 -2.29 -9.98 10.70
N ALA A 269 -2.85 -8.77 10.76
CA ALA A 269 -2.71 -7.87 11.90
C ALA A 269 -3.41 -8.37 13.16
N SER A 270 -4.40 -9.26 13.03
CA SER A 270 -5.12 -9.84 14.18
C SER A 270 -4.34 -10.95 14.90
N GLU A 271 -3.27 -11.47 14.29
CA GLU A 271 -2.55 -12.65 14.80
C GLU A 271 -1.13 -12.33 15.30
N GLY A 272 -0.65 -11.10 15.17
CA GLY A 272 0.71 -10.72 15.60
C GLY A 272 0.99 -9.21 15.62
N PRO A 273 2.24 -8.81 15.89
CA PRO A 273 2.62 -7.41 15.95
C PRO A 273 2.39 -6.68 14.63
N VAL A 274 1.72 -5.52 14.68
CA VAL A 274 1.36 -4.74 13.48
C VAL A 274 2.57 -4.06 12.84
N ILE A 275 3.60 -3.78 13.63
CA ILE A 275 4.79 -3.01 13.22
C ILE A 275 6.04 -3.88 13.00
N SER A 276 5.86 -5.17 12.79
CA SER A 276 6.99 -6.08 12.54
C SER A 276 6.62 -7.26 11.65
N GLY A 277 7.63 -7.88 11.06
CA GLY A 277 7.49 -9.08 10.23
C GLY A 277 6.50 -8.91 9.08
N PRO A 278 5.66 -9.90 8.79
CA PRO A 278 4.77 -9.89 7.62
C PRO A 278 3.84 -8.69 7.56
N SER A 279 3.40 -8.16 8.71
CA SER A 279 2.45 -7.04 8.77
C SER A 279 2.96 -5.77 8.07
N THR A 280 4.26 -5.52 8.09
CA THR A 280 4.86 -4.30 7.52
C THR A 280 4.97 -4.34 5.99
N TYR A 281 4.85 -5.53 5.37
CA TYR A 281 4.91 -5.72 3.93
C TYR A 281 3.53 -5.80 3.25
N VAL A 282 2.46 -5.97 4.06
CA VAL A 282 1.09 -6.16 3.55
C VAL A 282 0.66 -5.01 2.64
N ASP A 283 0.97 -3.77 3.03
CA ASP A 283 0.53 -2.59 2.27
C ASP A 283 1.17 -2.48 0.90
N GLY A 284 2.47 -2.78 0.81
CA GLY A 284 3.18 -2.84 -0.47
C GLY A 284 2.61 -3.94 -1.37
N PHE A 285 2.33 -5.11 -0.81
CA PHE A 285 1.71 -6.21 -1.53
C PHE A 285 0.31 -5.85 -2.05
N LEU A 286 -0.54 -5.25 -1.21
CA LEU A 286 -1.89 -4.82 -1.59
C LEU A 286 -1.86 -3.71 -2.63
N LEU A 287 -0.94 -2.75 -2.49
CA LEU A 287 -0.76 -1.66 -3.43
C LEU A 287 -0.47 -2.20 -4.85
N HIS A 288 0.50 -3.11 -4.96
CA HIS A 288 0.83 -3.74 -6.24
C HIS A 288 -0.30 -4.64 -6.77
N SER A 289 -1.03 -5.30 -5.87
CA SER A 289 -2.18 -6.15 -6.26
C SER A 289 -3.35 -5.35 -6.83
N ALA A 290 -3.52 -4.09 -6.42
CA ALA A 290 -4.57 -3.20 -6.94
C ALA A 290 -4.22 -2.56 -8.29
N ALA A 291 -2.95 -2.57 -8.70
CA ALA A 291 -2.45 -1.62 -9.68
C ALA A 291 -2.77 -1.92 -11.15
N ARG A 292 -2.75 -3.14 -11.64
CA ARG A 292 -2.94 -3.45 -13.09
C ARG A 292 -2.44 -2.34 -14.04
N ASP A 293 -1.24 -1.80 -13.81
CA ASP A 293 -0.66 -0.65 -14.55
C ASP A 293 -1.42 0.69 -14.40
N LEU A 294 -2.29 0.82 -13.42
CA LEU A 294 -3.02 2.05 -13.13
C LEU A 294 -2.37 2.82 -11.98
N PRO A 295 -2.63 4.14 -11.89
CA PRO A 295 -2.30 4.89 -10.69
C PRO A 295 -3.05 4.32 -9.47
N VAL A 296 -2.36 4.14 -8.35
CA VAL A 296 -2.97 3.67 -7.10
C VAL A 296 -2.78 4.71 -6.01
N LEU A 297 -3.88 5.13 -5.39
CA LEU A 297 -3.88 5.91 -4.15
C LEU A 297 -3.91 4.95 -2.97
N MET A 298 -3.01 5.13 -2.01
CA MET A 298 -3.05 4.38 -0.76
C MET A 298 -3.87 5.16 0.25
N ASP A 299 -4.92 4.55 0.79
CA ASP A 299 -5.91 5.20 1.66
C ASP A 299 -6.00 4.53 3.03
N ASP A 300 -6.73 5.15 3.93
CA ASP A 300 -7.04 4.67 5.28
C ASP A 300 -5.80 4.42 6.16
N ILE A 301 -4.73 5.19 5.94
CA ILE A 301 -3.49 5.07 6.72
C ILE A 301 -3.72 5.57 8.15
N GLY A 302 -3.69 4.67 9.11
CA GLY A 302 -3.87 4.99 10.52
C GLY A 302 -3.87 3.78 11.43
N MET A 303 -3.69 4.03 12.71
CA MET A 303 -3.68 3.02 13.76
C MET A 303 -4.45 3.53 14.98
N LEU A 304 -5.19 2.63 15.61
CA LEU A 304 -5.97 2.96 16.80
C LEU A 304 -5.06 3.22 18.01
N SER A 305 -5.19 4.41 18.59
CA SER A 305 -4.41 4.81 19.79
C SER A 305 -4.83 4.09 21.08
N LEU A 306 -5.94 3.32 21.11
CA LEU A 306 -6.40 2.61 22.31
C LEU A 306 -5.58 1.36 22.61
N ASP A 307 -5.18 0.63 21.57
CA ASP A 307 -4.53 -0.67 21.69
C ASP A 307 -3.01 -0.60 21.51
N HIS A 308 -2.52 0.56 21.07
CA HIS A 308 -1.13 0.77 20.71
C HIS A 308 -0.55 1.99 21.40
N SER A 309 0.76 1.96 21.63
CA SER A 309 1.47 3.13 22.14
C SER A 309 1.60 4.21 21.06
N VAL A 310 1.78 5.45 21.48
CA VAL A 310 2.06 6.59 20.58
C VAL A 310 3.28 6.34 19.66
N ALA A 311 4.26 5.60 20.15
CA ALA A 311 5.44 5.24 19.37
C ALA A 311 5.11 4.22 18.26
N GLU A 312 4.25 3.24 18.56
CA GLU A 312 3.78 2.26 17.58
C GLU A 312 2.89 2.91 16.52
N GLU A 313 1.98 3.82 16.91
CA GLU A 313 1.17 4.60 15.97
C GLU A 313 2.06 5.40 15.00
N SER A 314 3.05 6.11 15.55
CA SER A 314 4.01 6.89 14.74
C SER A 314 4.87 6.00 13.83
N ALA A 315 5.31 4.85 14.33
CA ALA A 315 6.09 3.87 13.56
C ALA A 315 5.26 3.28 12.42
N HIS A 316 4.00 2.89 12.69
CA HIS A 316 3.10 2.36 11.67
C HIS A 316 2.85 3.38 10.54
N VAL A 317 2.44 4.61 10.90
CA VAL A 317 2.17 5.65 9.89
C VAL A 317 3.44 5.96 9.08
N ARG A 318 4.61 6.03 9.71
CA ARG A 318 5.89 6.18 9.00
C ARG A 318 6.12 5.04 8.02
N THR A 319 6.00 3.79 8.48
CA THR A 319 6.21 2.60 7.64
C THR A 319 5.31 2.64 6.41
N VAL A 320 4.00 2.86 6.60
CA VAL A 320 3.04 2.86 5.50
C VAL A 320 3.26 4.00 4.51
N LEU A 321 3.56 5.20 5.00
CA LEU A 321 3.86 6.36 4.15
C LEU A 321 5.08 6.11 3.25
N TYR A 322 6.17 5.58 3.83
CA TYR A 322 7.37 5.24 3.05
C TYR A 322 7.12 4.05 2.12
N THR A 323 6.40 3.02 2.56
CA THR A 323 5.98 1.91 1.70
C THR A 323 5.23 2.42 0.46
N GLY A 324 4.28 3.35 0.64
CA GLY A 324 3.57 3.96 -0.49
C GLY A 324 4.52 4.65 -1.49
N LEU A 325 5.44 5.47 -1.00
CA LEU A 325 6.39 6.19 -1.84
C LEU A 325 7.39 5.26 -2.55
N MET A 326 7.89 4.25 -1.85
CA MET A 326 8.87 3.28 -2.35
C MET A 326 8.25 2.25 -3.31
N ASN A 327 6.93 2.07 -3.28
CA ASN A 327 6.20 1.09 -4.09
C ASN A 327 5.21 1.74 -5.09
N ARG A 328 5.50 2.96 -5.58
CA ARG A 328 4.78 3.66 -6.66
C ARG A 328 3.34 4.06 -6.33
N ALA A 329 2.96 4.23 -5.08
CA ALA A 329 1.69 4.89 -4.82
C ALA A 329 1.64 6.25 -5.53
N SER A 330 0.51 6.60 -6.09
CA SER A 330 0.28 7.89 -6.73
C SER A 330 -0.06 8.99 -5.73
N GLY A 331 -0.14 8.66 -4.46
CA GLY A 331 -0.42 9.53 -3.33
C GLY A 331 -0.93 8.72 -2.14
N VAL A 332 -1.13 9.39 -1.02
CA VAL A 332 -1.54 8.77 0.25
C VAL A 332 -2.63 9.58 0.93
N LEU A 333 -3.57 8.89 1.58
CA LEU A 333 -4.61 9.47 2.41
C LEU A 333 -4.56 8.86 3.82
N LEU A 334 -4.48 9.72 4.81
CA LEU A 334 -4.60 9.31 6.21
C LEU A 334 -6.08 9.05 6.51
N ARG A 335 -6.34 8.09 7.41
CA ARG A 335 -7.70 7.65 7.71
C ARG A 335 -8.58 8.78 8.18
N ARG A 336 -8.05 9.70 9.04
CA ARG A 336 -8.83 10.76 9.63
C ARG A 336 -7.97 11.93 10.12
N PHE A 337 -8.51 13.15 10.01
CA PHE A 337 -7.81 14.32 10.52
C PHE A 337 -7.94 14.45 12.04
N CYS A 338 -9.15 14.33 12.58
CA CYS A 338 -9.42 14.50 14.01
C CYS A 338 -9.86 13.21 14.67
N ASP A 339 -9.48 12.98 15.93
CA ASP A 339 -10.15 12.02 16.80
C ASP A 339 -11.62 12.39 16.98
N LEU A 340 -12.50 11.41 17.19
CA LEU A 340 -13.92 11.65 17.37
C LEU A 340 -14.30 11.61 18.85
N ASP A 341 -15.17 12.55 19.30
CA ASP A 341 -15.74 12.59 20.65
C ASP A 341 -17.10 11.87 20.69
N THR A 342 -17.13 10.59 20.36
CA THR A 342 -18.36 9.82 20.14
C THR A 342 -18.54 8.61 21.01
N GLU A 343 -17.83 8.49 22.13
CA GLU A 343 -17.91 7.34 23.05
C GLU A 343 -19.33 6.87 23.39
N ARG A 344 -20.37 7.62 23.04
CA ARG A 344 -21.77 7.35 23.37
C ARG A 344 -22.69 7.19 22.16
N ARG A 345 -22.18 7.24 20.94
CA ARG A 345 -22.99 7.13 19.71
C ARG A 345 -22.75 5.80 19.01
N GLU A 346 -23.81 5.19 18.50
CA GLU A 346 -23.71 4.04 17.59
C GLU A 346 -23.20 4.54 16.22
N PRO A 347 -22.35 3.79 15.51
CA PRO A 347 -21.79 2.46 15.89
C PRO A 347 -20.54 2.51 16.78
N TYR A 348 -19.96 3.66 17.02
CA TYR A 348 -18.66 3.87 17.69
C TYR A 348 -18.62 3.38 19.14
N PHE A 349 -19.76 3.38 19.82
CA PHE A 349 -19.86 2.79 21.16
C PHE A 349 -19.49 1.30 21.19
N ARG A 350 -19.75 0.58 20.08
CA ARG A 350 -19.43 -0.85 19.97
C ARG A 350 -18.10 -1.10 19.29
N ASP A 351 -17.63 -0.15 18.55
CA ASP A 351 -16.40 -0.23 17.81
C ASP A 351 -15.59 1.07 18.00
N PRO A 352 -14.80 1.16 19.08
CA PRO A 352 -14.03 2.35 19.39
C PRO A 352 -12.89 2.60 18.38
N PHE A 353 -12.67 1.67 17.44
CA PHE A 353 -11.62 1.74 16.46
C PHE A 353 -11.67 3.04 15.62
N GLU A 354 -12.86 3.52 15.31
CA GLU A 354 -13.05 4.73 14.52
C GLU A 354 -12.81 6.03 15.32
N VAL A 355 -12.68 5.94 16.63
CA VAL A 355 -12.73 7.11 17.53
C VAL A 355 -11.38 7.79 17.68
N LEU A 356 -10.28 7.05 17.80
CA LEU A 356 -8.95 7.54 18.17
C LEU A 356 -7.87 7.24 17.13
N VAL A 357 -8.15 7.48 15.85
CA VAL A 357 -7.21 7.30 14.73
C VAL A 357 -6.77 8.61 14.08
N GLY A 358 -7.22 9.75 14.62
CA GLY A 358 -6.95 11.07 14.09
C GLY A 358 -5.50 11.51 14.24
N LEU A 359 -5.09 12.47 13.43
CA LEU A 359 -3.80 13.16 13.51
C LEU A 359 -3.78 14.24 14.59
N VAL A 360 -4.96 14.77 14.93
CA VAL A 360 -5.18 15.66 16.06
C VAL A 360 -6.16 15.01 17.03
N ASP A 361 -6.07 15.37 18.29
CA ASP A 361 -6.97 14.88 19.32
C ASP A 361 -8.33 15.60 19.32
N VAL A 362 -9.23 15.19 20.22
CA VAL A 362 -10.57 15.79 20.37
C VAL A 362 -10.57 17.28 20.78
N ASP A 363 -9.47 17.79 21.29
CA ASP A 363 -9.29 19.19 21.62
C ASP A 363 -8.65 19.98 20.46
N GLY A 364 -8.31 19.30 19.35
CA GLY A 364 -7.68 19.86 18.16
C GLY A 364 -6.18 20.10 18.32
N GLU A 365 -5.53 19.47 19.29
CA GLU A 365 -4.08 19.53 19.47
C GLU A 365 -3.40 18.42 18.65
N ASP A 366 -2.22 18.72 18.09
CA ASP A 366 -1.48 17.80 17.26
C ASP A 366 -1.01 16.58 18.05
N LYS A 367 -1.35 15.38 17.60
CA LYS A 367 -0.77 14.13 18.10
C LYS A 367 0.65 13.94 17.56
N PRO A 368 1.53 13.19 18.24
CA PRO A 368 2.91 12.94 17.75
C PRO A 368 2.98 12.38 16.33
N VAL A 369 1.98 11.63 15.88
CA VAL A 369 1.88 11.11 14.52
C VAL A 369 1.85 12.21 13.45
N MET A 370 1.36 13.41 13.77
CA MET A 370 1.38 14.57 12.86
C MET A 370 2.83 14.93 12.45
N ASN A 371 3.80 14.79 13.34
CA ASN A 371 5.20 15.06 13.00
C ASN A 371 5.75 14.09 11.96
N GLU A 372 5.25 12.84 11.93
CA GLU A 372 5.61 11.86 10.90
C GLU A 372 5.09 12.29 9.54
N VAL A 373 3.82 12.70 9.47
CA VAL A 373 3.19 13.20 8.24
C VAL A 373 3.93 14.42 7.71
N GLU A 374 4.20 15.43 8.55
CA GLU A 374 4.93 16.62 8.14
C GLU A 374 6.35 16.32 7.66
N THR A 375 7.03 15.37 8.31
CA THR A 375 8.39 14.98 7.94
C THR A 375 8.39 14.24 6.63
N PHE A 376 7.46 13.30 6.45
CA PHE A 376 7.27 12.60 5.20
C PHE A 376 6.91 13.56 4.05
N ALA A 377 6.04 14.55 4.30
CA ALA A 377 5.70 15.55 3.30
C ALA A 377 6.92 16.33 2.78
N ARG A 378 7.92 16.57 3.64
CA ARG A 378 9.19 17.18 3.22
C ARG A 378 10.00 16.23 2.33
N VAL A 379 10.01 14.93 2.63
CA VAL A 379 10.69 13.91 1.79
C VAL A 379 9.98 13.77 0.44
N ALA A 380 8.68 13.60 0.42
CA ALA A 380 7.89 13.47 -0.82
C ALA A 380 8.05 14.71 -1.72
N ALA A 381 8.11 15.93 -1.14
CA ALA A 381 8.37 17.14 -1.90
C ALA A 381 9.82 17.24 -2.43
N TRP A 382 10.76 16.53 -1.81
CA TRP A 382 12.15 16.49 -2.24
C TRP A 382 12.39 15.50 -3.38
N VAL A 383 11.65 14.39 -3.42
CA VAL A 383 11.65 13.46 -4.55
C VAL A 383 10.88 14.11 -5.71
N ASP A 384 11.60 14.78 -6.61
CA ASP A 384 10.98 15.35 -7.81
C ASP A 384 10.80 14.29 -8.90
N PHE A 385 9.60 13.73 -9.01
CA PHE A 385 9.27 12.69 -10.01
C PHE A 385 9.41 13.13 -11.48
N LYS A 386 9.76 14.40 -11.76
CA LYS A 386 10.16 14.86 -13.09
C LYS A 386 11.63 14.65 -13.34
N GLU A 387 12.43 14.64 -12.28
CA GLU A 387 13.89 14.53 -12.33
C GLU A 387 14.37 13.13 -11.92
N TYR A 388 13.59 12.45 -11.05
CA TYR A 388 13.94 11.15 -10.50
C TYR A 388 12.90 10.10 -10.84
N THR A 389 13.36 8.94 -11.30
CA THR A 389 12.50 7.81 -11.67
C THR A 389 12.82 6.61 -10.79
N LEU A 390 11.81 6.09 -10.10
CA LEU A 390 11.94 4.84 -9.35
C LEU A 390 12.32 3.70 -10.29
N VAL A 391 13.29 2.90 -9.87
CA VAL A 391 13.71 1.69 -10.59
C VAL A 391 12.49 0.80 -10.85
N PRO A 392 12.29 0.33 -12.09
CA PRO A 392 11.13 -0.49 -12.42
C PRO A 392 11.22 -1.89 -11.80
N GLU A 393 10.09 -2.38 -11.34
CA GLU A 393 9.92 -3.75 -10.86
C GLU A 393 9.97 -4.71 -12.06
N ARG A 394 10.98 -5.55 -12.10
CA ARG A 394 11.17 -6.57 -13.14
C ARG A 394 10.96 -8.00 -12.63
N THR A 395 10.71 -8.15 -11.35
CA THR A 395 10.27 -9.38 -10.70
C THR A 395 8.81 -9.24 -10.34
N ALA A 396 8.00 -10.28 -10.55
CA ALA A 396 6.62 -10.29 -10.07
C ALA A 396 6.26 -11.61 -9.39
N VAL A 397 5.47 -11.51 -8.33
CA VAL A 397 4.79 -12.66 -7.71
C VAL A 397 3.47 -12.87 -8.42
N LEU A 398 3.24 -14.06 -8.96
CA LEU A 398 2.01 -14.41 -9.65
C LEU A 398 0.94 -14.82 -8.65
N ILE A 399 -0.19 -14.10 -8.67
CA ILE A 399 -1.40 -14.49 -7.96
C ILE A 399 -2.23 -15.36 -8.88
N PRO A 400 -2.53 -16.61 -8.49
CA PRO A 400 -3.41 -17.48 -9.26
C PRO A 400 -4.82 -16.89 -9.40
N GLY A 401 -5.47 -17.13 -10.52
CA GLY A 401 -6.83 -16.65 -10.79
C GLY A 401 -7.87 -17.33 -9.89
N GLU A 402 -8.92 -16.59 -9.54
CA GLU A 402 -9.99 -17.02 -8.62
C GLU A 402 -10.96 -18.06 -9.22
N ARG A 403 -10.68 -18.65 -10.36
CA ARG A 403 -11.65 -19.44 -11.15
C ARG A 403 -12.14 -20.73 -10.51
N TYR A 404 -11.62 -21.08 -9.36
CA TYR A 404 -12.03 -22.26 -8.64
C TYR A 404 -12.82 -21.87 -7.41
N GLU A 405 -14.16 -21.96 -7.50
CA GLU A 405 -14.94 -22.11 -6.28
C GLU A 405 -14.25 -23.17 -5.42
N PRO A 406 -13.89 -22.87 -4.18
CA PRO A 406 -13.21 -23.85 -3.37
C PRO A 406 -14.12 -25.05 -3.24
N LEU A 407 -13.77 -26.13 -3.92
CA LEU A 407 -14.40 -27.41 -3.62
C LEU A 407 -14.21 -27.60 -2.11
N PRO A 408 -15.26 -27.95 -1.35
CA PRO A 408 -15.18 -28.02 0.11
C PRO A 408 -14.02 -28.87 0.65
N ASN A 409 -13.52 -29.80 -0.17
CA ASN A 409 -12.40 -30.68 0.13
C ASN A 409 -11.03 -30.09 -0.24
N LEU A 410 -10.98 -28.93 -0.92
CA LEU A 410 -9.78 -28.25 -1.37
C LEU A 410 -9.63 -26.85 -0.71
N ALA A 411 -10.55 -26.50 0.18
CA ALA A 411 -10.42 -25.32 1.03
C ALA A 411 -9.09 -25.36 1.77
N GLY A 412 -8.24 -24.35 1.54
CA GLY A 412 -6.90 -24.25 2.12
C GLY A 412 -5.75 -24.67 1.18
N LEU A 413 -6.02 -25.10 -0.07
CA LEU A 413 -4.96 -25.35 -1.04
C LEU A 413 -4.45 -24.05 -1.68
N TYR A 414 -5.30 -23.04 -1.83
CA TYR A 414 -4.91 -21.69 -2.18
C TYR A 414 -4.94 -20.81 -0.93
N ASP A 415 -3.80 -20.26 -0.57
CA ASP A 415 -3.68 -19.28 0.49
C ASP A 415 -2.94 -18.06 -0.08
N PRO A 416 -3.63 -16.92 -0.31
CA PRO A 416 -2.99 -15.72 -0.85
C PRO A 416 -1.86 -15.20 0.05
N ARG A 417 -1.82 -15.61 1.33
CA ARG A 417 -0.69 -15.32 2.21
C ARG A 417 0.61 -15.96 1.72
N ALA A 418 0.56 -17.08 0.96
CA ALA A 418 1.74 -17.63 0.31
C ALA A 418 2.33 -16.67 -0.73
N CYS A 419 1.50 -15.89 -1.41
CA CYS A 419 1.97 -14.84 -2.33
C CYS A 419 2.61 -13.68 -1.56
N LEU A 420 2.08 -13.32 -0.39
CA LEU A 420 2.71 -12.33 0.49
C LEU A 420 4.07 -12.81 0.99
N GLU A 421 4.20 -14.09 1.42
CA GLU A 421 5.50 -14.67 1.82
C GLU A 421 6.52 -14.59 0.67
N ALA A 422 6.12 -14.92 -0.56
CA ALA A 422 6.97 -14.80 -1.73
C ALA A 422 7.37 -13.34 -2.01
N TYR A 423 6.43 -12.41 -1.86
CA TYR A 423 6.69 -10.97 -1.98
C TYR A 423 7.72 -10.50 -0.95
N MET A 424 7.58 -10.95 0.31
CA MET A 424 8.54 -10.65 1.38
C MET A 424 9.93 -11.20 1.05
N PHE A 425 10.05 -12.46 0.62
CA PHE A 425 11.34 -13.03 0.23
C PHE A 425 12.02 -12.24 -0.89
N ALA A 426 11.24 -11.77 -1.86
CA ALA A 426 11.77 -10.93 -2.93
C ALA A 426 12.24 -9.57 -2.40
N LYS A 427 11.46 -8.91 -1.53
CA LYS A 427 11.84 -7.66 -0.88
C LYS A 427 13.08 -7.81 -0.01
N GLU A 428 13.13 -8.85 0.82
CA GLU A 428 14.28 -9.17 1.68
C GLU A 428 15.53 -9.60 0.87
N ALA A 429 15.35 -10.08 -0.37
CA ALA A 429 16.43 -10.26 -1.34
C ALA A 429 16.79 -8.96 -2.10
N GLN A 430 16.30 -7.82 -1.66
CA GLN A 430 16.53 -6.48 -2.24
C GLN A 430 16.08 -6.34 -3.69
N LEU A 431 15.04 -7.09 -4.10
CA LEU A 431 14.53 -7.03 -5.46
C LEU A 431 13.40 -6.00 -5.58
N PRO A 432 13.42 -5.16 -6.63
CA PRO A 432 12.23 -4.43 -7.05
C PRO A 432 11.17 -5.44 -7.51
N VAL A 433 10.13 -5.63 -6.71
CA VAL A 433 9.10 -6.66 -6.94
C VAL A 433 7.71 -6.05 -6.98
N SER A 434 6.91 -6.53 -7.93
CA SER A 434 5.49 -6.24 -8.10
C SER A 434 4.66 -7.52 -7.95
N VAL A 435 3.38 -7.41 -8.21
CA VAL A 435 2.43 -8.51 -8.23
C VAL A 435 1.82 -8.59 -9.64
N ALA A 436 1.69 -9.78 -10.17
CA ALA A 436 1.00 -10.06 -11.43
C ALA A 436 -0.14 -11.06 -11.20
N ARG A 437 -1.19 -10.96 -12.00
CA ARG A 437 -2.30 -11.91 -12.02
C ARG A 437 -2.16 -12.83 -13.23
N GLU A 438 -2.85 -13.97 -13.22
CA GLU A 438 -2.83 -14.88 -14.37
C GLU A 438 -3.25 -14.20 -15.68
N GLU A 439 -4.13 -13.22 -15.63
CA GLU A 439 -4.64 -12.49 -16.80
C GLU A 439 -3.69 -11.40 -17.32
N ASP A 440 -2.73 -10.97 -16.52
CA ASP A 440 -1.82 -9.87 -16.87
C ASP A 440 -0.78 -10.29 -17.92
N GLU A 441 -0.27 -9.31 -18.66
CA GLU A 441 0.81 -9.51 -19.62
C GLU A 441 2.16 -9.65 -18.90
N PHE A 442 2.90 -10.72 -19.16
CA PHE A 442 4.18 -11.01 -18.51
C PHE A 442 5.39 -10.28 -19.13
N GLY A 443 5.21 -9.63 -20.26
CA GLY A 443 6.32 -9.07 -21.07
C GLY A 443 7.11 -7.94 -20.37
N ALA A 444 6.56 -7.31 -19.36
CA ALA A 444 7.26 -6.28 -18.57
C ALA A 444 8.26 -6.87 -17.57
N PHE A 445 8.11 -8.13 -17.20
CA PHE A 445 8.93 -8.78 -16.18
C PHE A 445 10.10 -9.56 -16.77
N SER A 446 11.13 -9.75 -15.97
CA SER A 446 12.26 -10.64 -16.24
C SER A 446 12.19 -11.91 -15.39
N VAL A 447 11.57 -11.84 -14.23
CA VAL A 447 11.38 -12.96 -13.31
C VAL A 447 9.91 -13.05 -12.90
N LEU A 448 9.36 -14.24 -12.95
CA LEU A 448 8.07 -14.59 -12.35
C LEU A 448 8.29 -15.59 -11.22
N VAL A 449 7.60 -15.35 -10.11
CA VAL A 449 7.57 -16.27 -8.96
C VAL A 449 6.15 -16.81 -8.83
N VAL A 450 6.00 -18.12 -8.86
CA VAL A 450 4.72 -18.83 -8.72
C VAL A 450 4.76 -19.61 -7.39
N PRO A 451 4.31 -19.00 -6.29
CA PRO A 451 4.52 -19.55 -4.95
C PRO A 451 3.46 -20.58 -4.60
N SER A 452 3.90 -21.81 -4.31
CA SER A 452 3.06 -22.88 -3.76
C SER A 452 1.74 -23.10 -4.53
N ALA A 453 1.73 -22.82 -5.85
CA ALA A 453 0.52 -22.88 -6.65
C ALA A 453 0.06 -24.32 -6.87
N PHE A 454 -1.23 -24.54 -6.69
CA PHE A 454 -1.86 -25.84 -6.83
C PHE A 454 -2.50 -26.03 -8.21
N ASN A 455 -3.19 -25.03 -8.71
CA ASN A 455 -3.98 -25.13 -9.94
C ASN A 455 -3.87 -23.85 -10.77
N LEU A 456 -2.87 -23.81 -11.64
CA LEU A 456 -2.85 -22.85 -12.73
C LEU A 456 -3.63 -23.42 -13.92
N THR A 457 -4.23 -22.56 -14.73
CA THR A 457 -4.92 -22.99 -15.97
C THR A 457 -3.89 -23.52 -16.99
N ASP A 458 -4.36 -24.38 -17.91
CA ASP A 458 -3.51 -24.84 -19.04
C ASP A 458 -2.97 -23.64 -19.83
N GLU A 459 -3.79 -22.61 -20.05
CA GLU A 459 -3.40 -21.34 -20.71
C GLU A 459 -2.26 -20.63 -19.97
N THR A 460 -2.35 -20.56 -18.64
CA THR A 460 -1.28 -19.96 -17.82
C THR A 460 0.02 -20.76 -17.95
N TRP A 461 -0.05 -22.08 -17.92
CA TRP A 461 1.13 -22.92 -18.14
C TRP A 461 1.77 -22.70 -19.53
N GLU A 462 0.96 -22.57 -20.59
CA GLU A 462 1.46 -22.25 -21.94
C GLU A 462 2.14 -20.88 -21.99
N ARG A 463 1.56 -19.87 -21.31
CA ARG A 463 2.12 -18.52 -21.21
C ARG A 463 3.41 -18.50 -20.41
N LEU A 464 3.50 -19.23 -19.28
CA LEU A 464 4.71 -19.37 -18.49
C LEU A 464 5.82 -20.07 -19.29
N ALA A 465 5.50 -21.14 -20.02
CA ALA A 465 6.45 -21.81 -20.88
C ALA A 465 6.97 -20.90 -22.01
N SER A 466 6.08 -20.14 -22.65
CA SER A 466 6.45 -19.13 -23.66
C SER A 466 7.31 -18.02 -23.09
N PHE A 467 7.01 -17.54 -21.89
CA PHE A 467 7.78 -16.53 -21.17
C PHE A 467 9.23 -17.01 -20.93
N VAL A 468 9.40 -18.23 -20.40
CA VAL A 468 10.76 -18.79 -20.18
C VAL A 468 11.46 -19.09 -21.50
N GLN A 469 10.76 -19.65 -22.48
CA GLN A 469 11.30 -19.89 -23.83
C GLN A 469 11.91 -18.62 -24.46
N SER A 470 11.30 -17.46 -24.20
CA SER A 470 11.68 -16.15 -24.73
C SER A 470 12.78 -15.45 -23.93
N GLY A 471 13.25 -16.02 -22.83
CA GLY A 471 14.36 -15.48 -22.02
C GLY A 471 14.00 -15.07 -20.60
N GLY A 472 12.72 -15.20 -20.19
CA GLY A 472 12.30 -14.96 -18.81
C GLY A 472 12.80 -16.01 -17.84
N ALA A 473 12.84 -15.70 -16.56
CA ALA A 473 13.16 -16.64 -15.50
C ALA A 473 11.93 -16.95 -14.65
N LEU A 474 11.74 -18.21 -14.28
CA LEU A 474 10.59 -18.68 -13.51
C LEU A 474 11.06 -19.41 -12.24
N ILE A 475 10.52 -19.00 -11.10
CA ILE A 475 10.63 -19.76 -9.83
C ILE A 475 9.24 -20.33 -9.55
N TYR A 476 9.16 -21.63 -9.34
CA TYR A 476 7.91 -22.33 -9.04
C TYR A 476 8.09 -23.22 -7.82
N SER A 477 7.23 -23.04 -6.83
CA SER A 477 7.13 -23.91 -5.65
C SER A 477 5.95 -24.84 -5.80
N TYR A 478 6.19 -26.15 -5.62
CA TYR A 478 5.15 -27.18 -5.74
C TYR A 478 4.08 -27.02 -4.67
N GLY A 479 2.84 -26.83 -5.10
CA GLY A 479 1.69 -26.61 -4.20
C GLY A 479 0.96 -27.88 -3.72
N GLY A 480 1.25 -29.04 -4.32
CA GLY A 480 0.56 -30.32 -4.09
C GLY A 480 -0.19 -30.82 -5.33
N GLY A 481 -0.75 -32.01 -5.26
CA GLY A 481 -1.55 -32.63 -6.31
C GLY A 481 -0.73 -33.20 -7.47
N GLU A 482 -1.36 -33.32 -8.64
CA GLU A 482 -0.69 -33.78 -9.87
C GLU A 482 0.00 -32.61 -10.57
N ALA A 483 1.24 -32.81 -11.00
CA ALA A 483 1.96 -31.78 -11.74
C ALA A 483 1.43 -31.68 -13.18
N HIS A 484 1.28 -30.46 -13.67
CA HIS A 484 0.93 -30.21 -15.07
C HIS A 484 2.01 -30.79 -16.03
N PRO A 485 1.64 -31.33 -17.22
CA PRO A 485 2.61 -31.91 -18.18
C PRO A 485 3.76 -30.97 -18.56
N ALA A 486 3.54 -29.67 -18.63
CA ALA A 486 4.56 -28.67 -18.92
C ALA A 486 5.73 -28.66 -17.92
N VAL A 487 5.54 -29.12 -16.68
CA VAL A 487 6.55 -29.16 -15.62
C VAL A 487 7.78 -29.98 -16.08
N ARG A 488 7.58 -31.07 -16.82
CA ARG A 488 8.65 -31.91 -17.30
C ARG A 488 9.65 -31.13 -18.16
N ASP A 489 9.15 -30.47 -19.18
CA ASP A 489 10.01 -29.80 -20.17
C ASP A 489 10.55 -28.50 -19.65
N LEU A 490 9.73 -27.78 -18.86
CA LEU A 490 10.07 -26.48 -18.30
C LEU A 490 11.15 -26.58 -17.22
N PHE A 491 11.02 -27.53 -16.29
CA PHE A 491 11.97 -27.69 -15.18
C PHE A 491 12.96 -28.84 -15.33
N GLY A 492 12.84 -29.61 -16.38
CA GLY A 492 13.74 -30.77 -16.62
C GLY A 492 13.61 -31.85 -15.55
N VAL A 493 12.40 -32.08 -15.04
CA VAL A 493 12.10 -33.07 -14.01
C VAL A 493 11.05 -34.07 -14.51
N GLU A 494 11.09 -35.31 -14.03
CA GLU A 494 10.00 -36.27 -14.18
C GLU A 494 9.21 -36.31 -12.86
N PHE A 495 7.94 -35.89 -12.89
CA PHE A 495 7.08 -35.92 -11.69
C PHE A 495 6.63 -37.37 -11.44
N LEU A 496 7.03 -37.95 -10.30
CA LEU A 496 6.75 -39.34 -9.93
C LEU A 496 5.55 -39.47 -9.00
N GLY A 497 5.12 -38.34 -8.38
CA GLY A 497 3.97 -38.26 -7.49
C GLY A 497 4.22 -37.36 -6.29
N ASP A 498 3.17 -37.16 -5.52
CA ASP A 498 3.24 -36.45 -4.23
C ASP A 498 3.67 -37.44 -3.14
N GLY A 499 4.80 -37.18 -2.49
CA GLY A 499 5.33 -37.94 -1.38
C GLY A 499 4.61 -37.71 -0.05
N GLY A 500 3.65 -36.77 -0.03
CA GLY A 500 2.90 -36.38 1.16
C GLY A 500 3.67 -35.46 2.10
N ALA A 501 3.14 -35.34 3.30
CA ALA A 501 3.71 -34.43 4.31
C ALA A 501 5.07 -34.90 4.82
N VAL A 502 5.93 -33.95 5.13
CA VAL A 502 7.22 -34.15 5.82
C VAL A 502 7.27 -33.30 7.08
N ASP A 503 7.82 -33.86 8.16
CA ASP A 503 7.83 -33.19 9.48
C ASP A 503 8.95 -32.15 9.62
N SER A 504 9.86 -32.07 8.66
CA SER A 504 11.00 -31.17 8.67
C SER A 504 11.50 -30.90 7.25
N LEU A 505 12.08 -29.71 7.03
CA LEU A 505 12.77 -29.37 5.81
C LEU A 505 14.28 -29.51 6.01
N THR A 506 14.91 -30.34 5.19
CA THR A 506 16.36 -30.48 5.13
C THR A 506 16.87 -30.04 3.79
N CYS A 507 17.94 -29.25 3.75
CA CYS A 507 18.65 -28.87 2.54
C CYS A 507 20.05 -29.44 2.57
N ARG A 508 20.41 -30.22 1.55
CA ARG A 508 21.78 -30.75 1.29
C ARG A 508 22.22 -30.30 -0.09
N VAL A 509 23.18 -29.41 -0.11
CA VAL A 509 23.66 -28.81 -1.36
C VAL A 509 24.38 -29.87 -2.21
N ALA A 510 23.87 -30.11 -3.42
CA ALA A 510 24.42 -31.05 -4.38
C ALA A 510 25.37 -30.38 -5.40
N GLN A 511 25.02 -29.13 -5.79
CA GLN A 511 25.86 -28.31 -6.67
C GLN A 511 25.90 -26.87 -6.13
N GLN A 512 27.11 -26.36 -5.85
CA GLN A 512 27.36 -24.99 -5.45
C GLN A 512 27.27 -24.03 -6.64
N ASP A 513 26.99 -22.78 -6.37
CA ASP A 513 27.05 -21.63 -7.30
C ASP A 513 26.11 -21.71 -8.51
N VAL A 514 25.14 -22.62 -8.53
CA VAL A 514 24.09 -22.67 -9.57
C VAL A 514 22.96 -21.68 -9.26
N LEU A 515 22.58 -21.59 -7.97
CA LEU A 515 21.59 -20.67 -7.46
C LEU A 515 22.19 -19.88 -6.28
N GLY A 516 23.31 -19.22 -6.48
CA GLY A 516 24.05 -18.54 -5.43
C GLY A 516 24.73 -19.51 -4.44
N THR A 517 25.27 -18.97 -3.36
CA THR A 517 25.90 -19.79 -2.31
C THR A 517 24.83 -20.26 -1.33
N LEU A 518 24.38 -21.49 -1.50
CA LEU A 518 23.45 -22.13 -0.58
C LEU A 518 24.21 -22.79 0.57
N GLU A 519 23.66 -22.66 1.78
CA GLU A 519 24.17 -23.35 2.96
C GLU A 519 23.30 -24.58 3.30
N PRO A 520 23.89 -25.72 3.70
CA PRO A 520 23.14 -26.88 4.13
C PRO A 520 22.53 -26.64 5.52
N PHE A 521 21.28 -27.07 5.71
CA PHE A 521 20.59 -26.92 7.00
C PHE A 521 19.61 -28.05 7.28
N ASP A 522 19.19 -28.14 8.53
CA ASP A 522 18.05 -28.91 9.03
C ASP A 522 17.11 -27.97 9.75
N SER A 523 15.84 -27.92 9.34
CA SER A 523 14.81 -27.05 9.91
C SER A 523 13.63 -27.87 10.40
N THR A 524 12.95 -27.40 11.46
CA THR A 524 11.73 -28.01 12.01
C THR A 524 10.48 -27.63 11.24
N LEU A 525 10.59 -26.89 10.13
CA LEU A 525 9.44 -26.53 9.31
C LEU A 525 8.77 -27.78 8.72
N SER A 526 7.54 -28.03 9.15
CA SER A 526 6.71 -29.09 8.57
C SER A 526 6.08 -28.63 7.26
N LEU A 527 6.06 -29.50 6.28
CA LEU A 527 5.56 -29.20 4.94
C LEU A 527 4.43 -30.16 4.58
N PRO A 528 3.29 -29.68 4.06
CA PRO A 528 2.16 -30.55 3.74
C PRO A 528 2.41 -31.46 2.53
N HIS A 529 3.32 -31.11 1.63
CA HIS A 529 3.60 -31.82 0.39
C HIS A 529 5.08 -31.82 0.07
N PHE A 530 5.54 -32.87 -0.59
CA PHE A 530 6.88 -32.98 -1.17
C PHE A 530 6.78 -33.68 -2.52
N ALA A 531 7.15 -33.01 -3.61
CA ALA A 531 7.17 -33.60 -4.93
C ALA A 531 8.30 -34.65 -5.06
N LEU A 532 7.95 -35.88 -5.36
CA LEU A 532 8.93 -36.89 -5.72
C LEU A 532 9.32 -36.72 -7.20
N LEU A 533 10.59 -36.45 -7.46
CA LEU A 533 11.11 -36.09 -8.76
C LEU A 533 12.11 -37.15 -9.27
N GLY A 534 11.90 -37.58 -10.51
CA GLY A 534 12.88 -38.34 -11.31
C GLY A 534 13.74 -37.38 -12.16
N HIS A 535 14.76 -37.97 -12.79
CA HIS A 535 15.68 -37.21 -13.64
C HIS A 535 15.06 -36.92 -15.02
N GLY A 536 14.91 -35.63 -15.36
CA GLY A 536 14.40 -35.17 -16.65
C GLY A 536 15.36 -34.28 -17.44
N GLY A 537 16.62 -34.17 -16.99
CA GLY A 537 17.64 -33.33 -17.63
C GLY A 537 18.00 -32.05 -16.88
N GLY A 538 17.20 -31.63 -15.93
CA GLY A 538 17.50 -30.49 -15.06
C GLY A 538 18.63 -30.77 -14.07
N THR A 539 19.26 -29.71 -13.60
CA THR A 539 20.36 -29.76 -12.62
C THR A 539 19.80 -29.79 -11.20
N VAL A 540 20.04 -30.87 -10.46
CA VAL A 540 19.69 -30.94 -9.04
C VAL A 540 20.71 -30.11 -8.26
N VAL A 541 20.20 -29.00 -7.68
CA VAL A 541 21.01 -28.03 -6.91
C VAL A 541 21.10 -28.44 -5.44
N ALA A 542 19.96 -28.88 -4.89
CA ALA A 542 19.88 -29.34 -3.50
C ALA A 542 18.93 -30.54 -3.38
N THR A 543 19.14 -31.35 -2.33
CA THR A 543 18.32 -32.54 -2.01
C THR A 543 17.83 -32.46 -0.56
N ASP A 544 16.81 -33.26 -0.24
CA ASP A 544 16.42 -33.55 1.15
C ASP A 544 17.44 -34.52 1.84
N ALA A 545 17.19 -34.89 3.09
CA ALA A 545 18.02 -35.82 3.85
C ALA A 545 18.08 -37.24 3.24
N LYS A 546 17.12 -37.63 2.40
CA LYS A 546 17.03 -38.95 1.75
C LYS A 546 17.63 -38.93 0.35
N GLY A 547 18.08 -37.78 -0.13
CA GLY A 547 18.62 -37.59 -1.47
C GLY A 547 17.57 -37.31 -2.54
N ASN A 548 16.32 -37.06 -2.18
CA ASN A 548 15.30 -36.62 -3.14
C ASN A 548 15.58 -35.16 -3.56
N PRO A 549 15.42 -34.79 -4.85
CA PRO A 549 15.63 -33.42 -5.31
C PRO A 549 14.73 -32.46 -4.59
N LEU A 550 15.30 -31.41 -3.97
CA LEU A 550 14.61 -30.30 -3.33
C LEU A 550 14.57 -29.07 -4.24
N LEU A 551 15.70 -28.71 -4.82
CA LEU A 551 15.85 -27.60 -5.77
C LEU A 551 16.41 -28.13 -7.08
N VAL A 552 15.71 -27.83 -8.19
CA VAL A 552 16.16 -28.21 -9.54
C VAL A 552 16.14 -26.98 -10.44
N ALA A 553 17.27 -26.71 -11.11
CA ALA A 553 17.38 -25.63 -12.09
C ALA A 553 17.48 -26.21 -13.51
N ASN A 554 16.76 -25.59 -14.45
CA ASN A 554 16.77 -26.00 -15.85
C ASN A 554 16.89 -24.81 -16.79
N GLN A 555 17.54 -24.99 -17.91
CA GLN A 555 17.54 -24.07 -19.03
C GLN A 555 16.43 -24.48 -19.99
N HIS A 556 15.48 -23.60 -20.26
CA HIS A 556 14.41 -23.85 -21.22
C HIS A 556 14.37 -22.72 -22.25
N GLY A 557 14.68 -23.03 -23.50
CA GLY A 557 14.86 -22.00 -24.53
C GLY A 557 15.98 -21.02 -24.19
N GLN A 558 15.65 -19.72 -24.16
CA GLN A 558 16.59 -18.65 -23.78
C GLN A 558 16.56 -18.35 -22.28
N GLY A 559 15.54 -18.81 -21.54
CA GLY A 559 15.33 -18.51 -20.14
C GLY A 559 15.65 -19.68 -19.20
N ARG A 560 15.43 -19.45 -17.91
CA ARG A 560 15.74 -20.40 -16.84
C ARG A 560 14.49 -20.66 -15.99
N ALA A 561 14.31 -21.91 -15.58
CA ALA A 561 13.26 -22.28 -14.63
C ALA A 561 13.85 -22.98 -13.40
N VAL A 562 13.34 -22.67 -12.23
CA VAL A 562 13.71 -23.28 -10.94
C VAL A 562 12.49 -23.91 -10.31
N PHE A 563 12.59 -25.20 -10.00
CA PHE A 563 11.56 -25.96 -9.30
C PHE A 563 11.95 -26.15 -7.84
N ILE A 564 11.08 -25.78 -6.92
CA ILE A 564 11.18 -26.05 -5.49
C ILE A 564 10.17 -27.16 -5.17
N ALA A 565 10.64 -28.30 -4.65
CA ALA A 565 9.84 -29.51 -4.50
C ALA A 565 8.80 -29.46 -3.35
N THR A 566 8.66 -28.32 -2.68
CA THR A 566 7.81 -28.15 -1.50
C THR A 566 7.10 -26.79 -1.50
N PRO A 567 5.92 -26.68 -0.86
CA PRO A 567 5.20 -25.43 -0.74
C PRO A 567 5.70 -24.59 0.46
N VAL A 568 6.93 -24.11 0.40
CA VAL A 568 7.59 -23.40 1.52
C VAL A 568 6.77 -22.18 1.94
N GLU A 569 6.38 -21.34 0.98
CA GLU A 569 5.65 -20.10 1.24
C GLU A 569 4.31 -20.38 1.93
N ARG A 570 3.58 -21.40 1.47
CA ARG A 570 2.31 -21.78 2.09
C ARG A 570 2.50 -22.37 3.48
N ALA A 571 3.54 -23.16 3.68
CA ALA A 571 3.81 -23.74 4.99
C ALA A 571 4.13 -22.66 6.04
N LEU A 572 4.86 -21.62 5.65
CA LEU A 572 5.11 -20.46 6.51
C LEU A 572 3.82 -19.65 6.76
N ALA A 573 3.07 -19.36 5.72
CA ALA A 573 1.81 -18.61 5.81
C ALA A 573 0.74 -19.30 6.68
N GLN A 574 0.72 -20.65 6.72
CA GLN A 574 -0.20 -21.46 7.53
C GLN A 574 0.33 -21.76 8.92
N GLY A 575 1.62 -21.57 9.16
CA GLY A 575 2.26 -21.68 10.47
C GLY A 575 2.19 -20.38 11.27
N ASP A 576 3.26 -20.10 12.00
CA ASP A 576 3.49 -18.80 12.63
C ASP A 576 4.44 -17.99 11.73
N PRO A 577 3.93 -17.03 10.94
CA PRO A 577 4.76 -16.29 10.00
C PRO A 577 5.82 -15.41 10.68
N TRP A 578 5.64 -15.08 11.97
CA TRP A 578 6.65 -14.35 12.75
C TRP A 578 7.78 -15.25 13.26
N ALA A 579 7.57 -16.58 13.27
CA ALA A 579 8.54 -17.56 13.71
C ALA A 579 9.17 -18.35 12.54
N ALA A 580 9.20 -17.79 11.34
CA ALA A 580 9.80 -18.42 10.17
C ALA A 580 11.28 -18.75 10.43
N PRO A 581 11.74 -20.01 10.22
CA PRO A 581 13.13 -20.38 10.47
C PRO A 581 14.11 -19.60 9.59
N ALA A 582 15.12 -19.00 10.21
CA ALA A 582 16.06 -18.09 9.54
C ALA A 582 16.80 -18.77 8.36
N GLU A 583 17.14 -20.06 8.49
CA GLU A 583 17.81 -20.84 7.45
C GLU A 583 16.91 -21.07 6.22
N VAL A 584 15.60 -21.21 6.43
CA VAL A 584 14.62 -21.34 5.33
C VAL A 584 14.46 -20.02 4.61
N LYS A 585 14.30 -18.91 5.35
CA LYS A 585 14.29 -17.56 4.78
C LYS A 585 15.54 -17.29 3.96
N ALA A 586 16.73 -17.57 4.51
CA ALA A 586 18.00 -17.36 3.83
C ALA A 586 18.10 -18.18 2.52
N MET A 587 17.63 -19.43 2.52
CA MET A 587 17.58 -20.25 1.29
C MET A 587 16.68 -19.57 0.23
N MET A 588 15.47 -19.15 0.61
CA MET A 588 14.53 -18.55 -0.35
C MET A 588 15.05 -17.21 -0.89
N GLN A 589 15.58 -16.34 -0.04
CA GLN A 589 16.22 -15.08 -0.42
C GLN A 589 17.38 -15.31 -1.38
N THR A 590 18.24 -16.32 -1.09
CA THR A 590 19.37 -16.69 -1.96
C THR A 590 18.89 -17.16 -3.33
N VAL A 591 17.88 -18.03 -3.39
CA VAL A 591 17.32 -18.53 -4.66
C VAL A 591 16.71 -17.38 -5.47
N TYR A 592 15.90 -16.52 -4.84
CA TYR A 592 15.24 -15.39 -5.51
C TYR A 592 16.28 -14.38 -6.04
N GLY A 593 17.24 -13.99 -5.22
CA GLY A 593 18.31 -13.07 -5.59
C GLY A 593 19.19 -13.60 -6.71
N ALA A 594 19.58 -14.88 -6.66
CA ALA A 594 20.41 -15.51 -7.69
C ALA A 594 19.68 -15.61 -9.04
N VAL A 595 18.40 -15.98 -9.03
CA VAL A 595 17.60 -16.06 -10.27
C VAL A 595 17.42 -14.68 -10.88
N ALA A 596 17.10 -13.66 -10.06
CA ALA A 596 16.95 -12.28 -10.53
C ALA A 596 18.27 -11.71 -11.06
N SER A 597 19.40 -11.96 -10.39
CA SER A 597 20.72 -11.53 -10.85
C SER A 597 21.08 -12.17 -12.19
N ALA A 598 20.81 -13.48 -12.35
CA ALA A 598 21.03 -14.17 -13.61
C ALA A 598 20.12 -13.68 -14.76
N ALA A 599 18.95 -13.14 -14.43
CA ALA A 599 18.02 -12.51 -15.37
C ALA A 599 18.32 -11.01 -15.61
N GLY A 600 19.39 -10.47 -15.02
CA GLY A 600 19.80 -9.07 -15.17
C GLY A 600 18.88 -8.05 -14.47
N CYS A 601 18.20 -8.47 -13.40
CA CYS A 601 17.33 -7.62 -12.59
C CYS A 601 17.50 -7.85 -11.07
N GLY A 602 18.70 -8.23 -10.65
CA GLY A 602 19.08 -8.33 -9.23
C GLY A 602 19.08 -6.97 -8.51
N ALA A 603 19.43 -7.00 -7.23
CA ALA A 603 19.57 -5.80 -6.40
C ALA A 603 20.54 -4.80 -7.05
N GLN A 604 20.12 -3.54 -7.18
CA GLN A 604 20.99 -2.47 -7.69
C GLN A 604 21.85 -1.83 -6.59
N ILE A 605 21.40 -1.93 -5.37
CA ILE A 605 22.15 -1.58 -4.16
C ILE A 605 22.07 -2.80 -3.26
N GLU A 606 23.20 -3.43 -2.97
CA GLU A 606 23.24 -4.53 -2.02
C GLU A 606 23.10 -4.00 -0.60
N CYS A 607 22.27 -4.63 0.23
CA CYS A 607 22.09 -4.34 1.65
C CYS A 607 22.31 -5.63 2.44
N ASP A 608 23.12 -5.58 3.51
CA ASP A 608 23.42 -6.75 4.34
C ASP A 608 22.33 -7.09 5.37
N ILE A 609 21.31 -6.23 5.51
CA ILE A 609 20.17 -6.44 6.41
C ILE A 609 18.93 -6.70 5.56
N PRO A 610 18.42 -7.95 5.50
CA PRO A 610 17.26 -8.29 4.67
C PRO A 610 16.00 -7.48 4.98
N GLU A 611 15.75 -7.17 6.25
CA GLU A 611 14.59 -6.41 6.71
C GLU A 611 14.68 -4.89 6.43
N VAL A 612 15.77 -4.42 5.81
CA VAL A 612 15.87 -3.02 5.35
C VAL A 612 15.52 -2.96 3.87
N GLU A 613 14.34 -2.46 3.56
CA GLU A 613 13.92 -2.21 2.18
C GLU A 613 14.69 -1.01 1.61
N VAL A 614 15.17 -1.16 0.37
CA VAL A 614 15.91 -0.13 -0.36
C VAL A 614 15.17 0.22 -1.64
N ALA A 615 14.83 1.51 -1.81
CA ALA A 615 14.27 2.01 -3.06
C ALA A 615 15.23 3.03 -3.70
N LEU A 616 15.52 2.83 -4.98
CA LEU A 616 16.41 3.68 -5.76
C LEU A 616 15.62 4.49 -6.78
N PHE A 617 15.77 5.80 -6.72
CA PHE A 617 15.26 6.74 -7.70
C PHE A 617 16.44 7.31 -8.50
N ASN A 618 16.52 6.94 -9.77
CA ASN A 618 17.59 7.39 -10.67
C ASN A 618 17.34 8.81 -11.16
N GLY A 619 18.38 9.65 -11.13
CA GLY A 619 18.40 11.02 -11.66
C GLY A 619 19.53 11.27 -12.64
N GLU A 620 19.57 12.46 -13.25
CA GLU A 620 20.67 12.89 -14.13
C GLU A 620 21.88 13.39 -13.32
N GLY A 621 22.73 12.46 -12.85
CA GLY A 621 23.99 12.80 -12.16
C GLY A 621 24.02 12.51 -10.68
N ASP A 622 22.88 12.34 -10.06
CA ASP A 622 22.73 11.87 -8.69
C ASP A 622 21.48 11.00 -8.56
N ASP A 623 21.42 10.21 -7.51
CA ASP A 623 20.30 9.34 -7.23
C ASP A 623 19.72 9.64 -5.84
N ILE A 624 18.44 9.32 -5.65
CA ILE A 624 17.80 9.31 -4.33
C ILE A 624 17.64 7.87 -3.88
N VAL A 625 18.13 7.59 -2.68
CA VAL A 625 17.96 6.29 -2.01
C VAL A 625 17.07 6.47 -0.80
N LEU A 626 15.98 5.73 -0.75
CA LEU A 626 15.11 5.63 0.43
C LEU A 626 15.35 4.29 1.10
N LEU A 627 15.42 4.32 2.42
CA LEU A 627 15.58 3.14 3.28
C LEU A 627 14.42 3.07 4.26
N LEU A 628 13.89 1.88 4.45
CA LEU A 628 12.88 1.58 5.46
C LEU A 628 13.25 0.32 6.23
N ASN A 629 13.43 0.44 7.54
CA ASN A 629 13.68 -0.68 8.42
C ASN A 629 12.35 -1.32 8.86
N HIS A 630 12.05 -2.52 8.38
CA HIS A 630 10.86 -3.29 8.76
C HIS A 630 11.02 -4.04 10.10
N SER A 631 12.21 -3.96 10.72
CA SER A 631 12.47 -4.58 12.01
C SER A 631 12.08 -3.66 13.17
N PRO A 632 11.54 -4.18 14.28
CA PRO A 632 11.34 -3.46 15.52
C PRO A 632 12.66 -3.17 16.27
N GLU A 633 13.81 -3.56 15.70
CA GLU A 633 15.14 -3.35 16.26
C GLU A 633 15.89 -2.24 15.50
N ALA A 634 16.76 -1.54 16.23
CA ALA A 634 17.70 -0.61 15.59
C ALA A 634 18.79 -1.38 14.85
N VAL A 635 19.07 -1.00 13.60
CA VAL A 635 20.05 -1.68 12.74
C VAL A 635 21.05 -0.69 12.14
N THR A 636 22.20 -1.22 11.68
CA THR A 636 23.09 -0.48 10.79
C THR A 636 23.17 -1.23 9.48
N ALA A 637 22.49 -0.72 8.47
CA ALA A 637 22.48 -1.29 7.13
C ALA A 637 23.76 -0.90 6.38
N ASN A 638 24.53 -1.86 5.89
CA ASN A 638 25.68 -1.62 5.04
C ASN A 638 25.26 -1.77 3.57
N LEU A 639 25.28 -0.64 2.87
CA LEU A 639 24.91 -0.55 1.46
C LEU A 639 26.18 -0.64 0.60
N VAL A 640 26.12 -1.38 -0.50
CA VAL A 640 27.16 -1.44 -1.51
C VAL A 640 26.60 -1.00 -2.86
N PHE A 641 27.26 0.02 -3.44
CA PHE A 641 26.88 0.62 -4.71
C PHE A 641 27.79 0.10 -5.83
N GLU A 642 27.27 -0.02 -7.05
CA GLU A 642 28.08 -0.35 -8.21
C GLU A 642 29.08 0.75 -8.58
N ARG A 643 28.75 2.03 -8.29
CA ARG A 643 29.55 3.20 -8.60
C ARG A 643 30.15 3.80 -7.34
N ALA A 644 31.32 4.44 -7.47
CA ALA A 644 31.95 5.13 -6.36
C ALA A 644 31.12 6.36 -5.92
N VAL A 645 30.88 6.46 -4.60
CA VAL A 645 30.12 7.55 -4.00
C VAL A 645 31.04 8.74 -3.74
N ALA A 646 30.76 9.89 -4.35
CA ALA A 646 31.50 11.11 -4.16
C ALA A 646 31.00 11.96 -2.99
N SER A 647 29.66 12.06 -2.83
CA SER A 647 29.05 12.78 -1.71
C SER A 647 27.67 12.26 -1.35
N ILE A 648 27.25 12.52 -0.12
CA ILE A 648 25.96 12.11 0.44
C ILE A 648 25.35 13.32 1.13
N SER A 649 24.03 13.52 0.95
CA SER A 649 23.25 14.42 1.78
C SER A 649 22.05 13.68 2.37
N ASP A 650 21.87 13.78 3.68
CA ASP A 650 20.74 13.18 4.38
C ASP A 650 19.63 14.22 4.53
N VAL A 651 18.42 13.86 4.12
CA VAL A 651 17.25 14.73 4.28
C VAL A 651 16.49 14.42 5.54
N ARG A 652 16.44 13.14 5.91
CA ARG A 652 15.76 12.66 7.10
C ARG A 652 16.35 11.36 7.60
N GLY A 653 16.39 11.24 8.93
CA GLY A 653 16.67 10.00 9.65
C GLY A 653 17.98 9.35 9.26
N GLY A 654 18.37 8.33 9.99
CA GLY A 654 19.61 7.62 9.75
C GLY A 654 20.86 8.47 9.97
N THR A 655 21.95 7.81 10.24
CA THR A 655 23.27 8.46 10.34
C THR A 655 24.19 7.76 9.35
N PRO A 656 24.42 8.36 8.16
CA PRO A 656 25.29 7.76 7.16
C PRO A 656 26.76 7.85 7.58
N SER A 657 27.50 6.79 7.33
CA SER A 657 28.95 6.72 7.50
C SER A 657 29.58 6.06 6.28
N GLN A 658 30.50 6.73 5.60
CA GLN A 658 31.13 6.18 4.40
C GLN A 658 32.08 5.02 4.75
N ILE A 659 31.94 3.89 4.07
CA ILE A 659 32.75 2.70 4.22
C ILE A 659 33.46 2.43 2.89
N GLY A 660 34.66 3.01 2.70
CA GLY A 660 35.39 2.90 1.43
C GLY A 660 34.78 3.74 0.31
N ALA A 661 35.07 3.38 -0.94
CA ALA A 661 34.65 4.16 -2.11
C ALA A 661 33.20 3.85 -2.55
N VAL A 662 32.73 2.65 -2.34
CA VAL A 662 31.41 2.17 -2.81
C VAL A 662 30.50 1.76 -1.64
N GLY A 663 30.97 1.78 -0.41
CA GLY A 663 30.24 1.31 0.77
C GLY A 663 29.70 2.47 1.61
N LEU A 664 28.51 2.30 2.16
CA LEU A 664 27.84 3.23 3.04
C LEU A 664 27.13 2.49 4.17
N GLY A 665 27.48 2.74 5.43
CA GLY A 665 26.72 2.31 6.59
C GLY A 665 25.66 3.34 6.95
N VAL A 666 24.42 2.93 7.20
CA VAL A 666 23.33 3.80 7.64
C VAL A 666 22.70 3.22 8.90
N ALA A 667 22.84 3.93 10.02
CA ALA A 667 22.15 3.55 11.24
C ALA A 667 20.67 3.97 11.17
N LEU A 668 19.78 3.05 11.43
CA LEU A 668 18.33 3.23 11.40
C LEU A 668 17.75 2.84 12.76
N GLU A 669 16.82 3.64 13.24
CA GLU A 669 16.02 3.35 14.44
C GLU A 669 15.02 2.19 14.15
N PRO A 670 14.39 1.60 15.19
CA PRO A 670 13.30 0.67 15.02
C PRO A 670 12.21 1.25 14.10
N ASN A 671 11.81 0.51 13.08
CA ASN A 671 10.87 0.97 12.03
C ASN A 671 11.25 2.36 11.46
N GLY A 672 12.55 2.65 11.48
CA GLY A 672 13.10 3.92 11.03
C GLY A 672 13.20 4.01 9.52
N ALA A 673 13.15 5.24 9.00
CA ALA A 673 13.35 5.51 7.59
C ALA A 673 14.49 6.52 7.40
N ALA A 674 15.21 6.41 6.28
CA ALA A 674 16.20 7.39 5.86
C ALA A 674 16.01 7.76 4.39
N SER A 675 16.39 8.99 4.05
CA SER A 675 16.33 9.51 2.69
C SER A 675 17.66 10.15 2.34
N LEU A 676 18.37 9.59 1.38
CA LEU A 676 19.74 9.96 1.03
C LEU A 676 19.80 10.40 -0.43
N ARG A 677 20.55 11.46 -0.70
CA ARG A 677 20.92 11.86 -2.05
C ARG A 677 22.37 11.46 -2.30
N ILE A 678 22.58 10.66 -3.32
CA ILE A 678 23.89 10.07 -3.64
C ILE A 678 24.41 10.71 -4.92
N VAL A 679 25.56 11.35 -4.83
CA VAL A 679 26.31 11.85 -5.99
C VAL A 679 27.50 10.92 -6.22
N TYR A 680 27.67 10.46 -7.43
CA TYR A 680 28.75 9.52 -7.80
C TYR A 680 30.00 10.27 -8.30
N ALA A 681 31.16 9.59 -8.18
CA ALA A 681 32.46 10.14 -8.58
C ALA A 681 32.64 10.20 -10.11
#